data_9a905d4443645815858f890abff4bff1
#
_entry.id   9a905d4443645815858f890abff4bff1
#
_cell.length_a   1.000
_cell.length_b   1.000
_cell.length_c   1.000
_cell.angle_alpha   90.00
_cell.angle_beta   90.00
_cell.angle_gamma   90.00
#
_symmetry.space_group_name_H-M   'P 1'
#
loop_
_entity.id
_entity.type
_entity.pdbx_description
1 polymer ?
#
loop_
_entity_poly.entity_id
_entity_poly.type
_entity_poly.pdbx_seq_one_letter_code
_entity_poly.pdbx_strand_id
1 'polypeptide(L)'
;MTTFAGEMADERNCIKLILPLKLNWEPYYYAPADVKRGDRVSVHFSGRQYVGVVSQVRVHPQTDPSKIREIDSIETSLARVSAGELRLWAFMAEYYLCTIGEVYKAAYPYGKLSEEKAAVLIAKRREESAARRRAEEQDRLLRLQGRIDERLGRRKASLAKARKDSVKDRLTGEIKQLECELEAVKAKLSAPAPDTAKEEILDADPNPTETKLSPAQEKAYADIKTGLAGGKPVLLNGVTGSGKTEIYIKLAREALDRGKNVLYLSPGIALSSQLADRLHDAFGNDLLCFHSAQTPARKRETTAKLRSGRYVVLGTRSALFLPHHDLGLIIVDEEHDSSYKQDSPAPRYQGRDTAVMLGSIHGAGVLLGSATPSMESLYNCVTGRYRMVELRERYFCSEDAELQIINTLAERRKNGMVGNFSIKLIEEIRKTLSEGGQVAILRARRAYSPLVQCEACGDIPKCIHCNVSLSYHRISSRLICHHCGYSIPFSGSCSLCGGSLKALGAGTQKIEEEVQALFPDARVARLDADSDGRSVVKTFSDGSTDILVGTQIVTKGFDFDRLSLVAVLLADSIISQQDFRADERAVQTFEQFRGRCGRRGSRGKFVIQTSQPTHPVYTLLKGGGQEIMNGMLDERRQFGYPPFTRLVNIILRDVNEGRLVKFAGEMARKLAASLDGNVCQVVGPFAPLVDKVSDEFIRRIRIHLPKDQSLTKRKATIASLVRDFETSRSWIGHIVIDVDPL
;
A
#
# COMPACT_ATOMS: atom_id res chain seq x y z
N MET A 1 -6.69 38.22 67.70
CA MET A 1 -7.57 38.23 66.51
C MET A 1 -6.66 38.15 65.30
N THR A 2 -6.31 36.95 64.91
CA THR A 2 -5.50 36.66 63.71
C THR A 2 -6.45 36.00 62.73
N THR A 3 -6.76 36.69 61.69
CA THR A 3 -7.68 36.38 60.63
C THR A 3 -7.17 35.18 59.86
N PHE A 4 -7.95 34.11 59.83
CA PHE A 4 -7.91 33.06 58.85
C PHE A 4 -8.21 33.67 57.46
N ALA A 5 -7.22 33.90 56.67
CA ALA A 5 -7.35 33.95 55.22
C ALA A 5 -7.27 32.48 54.76
N GLY A 6 -8.44 31.84 54.73
CA GLY A 6 -8.55 30.47 54.21
C GLY A 6 -8.18 30.44 52.76
N GLU A 7 -7.34 29.50 52.43
CA GLU A 7 -7.11 28.97 51.10
C GLU A 7 -8.48 28.62 50.45
N MET A 8 -9.00 29.53 49.66
CA MET A 8 -9.87 29.16 48.57
C MET A 8 -8.93 28.55 47.49
N ALA A 9 -8.61 27.26 47.69
CA ALA A 9 -8.02 26.46 46.63
C ALA A 9 -8.94 26.56 45.41
N ASP A 10 -8.43 27.18 44.41
CA ASP A 10 -9.08 27.39 43.12
C ASP A 10 -9.55 26.04 42.58
N GLU A 11 -10.86 25.72 42.70
CA GLU A 11 -11.48 24.47 42.19
C GLU A 11 -11.53 24.43 40.66
N ARG A 12 -10.57 25.03 39.99
CA ARG A 12 -10.49 24.99 38.55
C ARG A 12 -10.12 23.57 38.13
N ASN A 13 -10.96 22.96 37.28
CA ASN A 13 -10.73 21.65 36.71
C ASN A 13 -9.51 21.71 35.77
N CYS A 14 -8.35 21.25 36.24
CA CYS A 14 -7.15 21.13 35.42
C CYS A 14 -7.22 19.84 34.62
N ILE A 15 -7.01 19.95 33.33
CA ILE A 15 -7.06 18.84 32.35
C ILE A 15 -5.74 18.69 31.60
N LYS A 16 -5.49 17.50 31.08
CA LYS A 16 -4.42 17.24 30.08
C LYS A 16 -5.01 17.06 28.71
N LEU A 17 -4.30 17.57 27.69
CA LEU A 17 -4.73 17.54 26.30
C LEU A 17 -3.75 16.81 25.40
N ILE A 18 -4.29 15.99 24.48
CA ILE A 18 -3.60 15.47 23.32
C ILE A 18 -3.79 16.49 22.18
N LEU A 19 -2.72 17.13 21.72
CA LEU A 19 -2.73 18.01 20.55
C LEU A 19 -2.22 17.28 19.30
N PRO A 20 -2.67 17.63 18.07
CA PRO A 20 -2.23 16.99 16.81
C PRO A 20 -0.81 17.43 16.41
N LEU A 21 0.10 17.36 17.35
CA LEU A 21 1.49 17.80 17.24
C LEU A 21 2.45 16.71 17.74
N LYS A 22 3.67 16.73 17.26
CA LYS A 22 4.75 15.88 17.79
C LYS A 22 5.24 16.46 19.12
N LEU A 23 4.47 16.20 20.20
CA LEU A 23 4.81 16.59 21.56
C LEU A 23 5.06 15.33 22.40
N ASN A 24 6.15 15.33 23.15
CA ASN A 24 6.51 14.24 24.05
C ASN A 24 5.84 14.35 25.43
N TRP A 25 4.96 15.31 25.62
CA TRP A 25 4.19 15.59 26.82
C TRP A 25 2.81 16.12 26.45
N GLU A 26 1.86 15.99 27.36
CA GLU A 26 0.50 16.49 27.21
C GLU A 26 0.36 17.82 27.98
N PRO A 27 0.02 18.95 27.32
CA PRO A 27 -0.09 20.23 27.96
C PRO A 27 -1.31 20.29 28.90
N TYR A 28 -1.13 21.04 30.00
CA TYR A 28 -2.17 21.33 30.97
C TYR A 28 -2.97 22.56 30.57
N TYR A 29 -4.29 22.50 30.78
CA TYR A 29 -5.22 23.61 30.62
C TYR A 29 -6.26 23.60 31.74
N TYR A 30 -6.81 24.78 32.05
CA TYR A 30 -8.00 24.87 32.87
C TYR A 30 -9.25 24.77 32.02
N ALA A 31 -10.28 24.09 32.51
CA ALA A 31 -11.52 23.87 31.81
C ALA A 31 -12.71 23.85 32.77
N PRO A 32 -13.95 24.10 32.30
CA PRO A 32 -15.16 23.95 33.08
C PRO A 32 -15.28 22.57 33.73
N ALA A 33 -15.99 22.46 34.83
CA ALA A 33 -16.12 21.22 35.62
C ALA A 33 -16.84 20.07 34.88
N ASP A 34 -17.65 20.40 33.89
CA ASP A 34 -18.45 19.47 33.09
C ASP A 34 -17.68 18.79 31.95
N VAL A 35 -16.45 19.24 31.68
CA VAL A 35 -15.56 18.63 30.67
C VAL A 35 -15.21 17.21 31.05
N LYS A 36 -15.34 16.28 30.10
CA LYS A 36 -15.12 14.86 30.26
C LYS A 36 -13.96 14.37 29.40
N ARG A 37 -13.36 13.27 29.82
CA ARG A 37 -12.33 12.58 29.02
C ARG A 37 -12.86 12.24 27.62
N GLY A 38 -12.08 12.53 26.60
CA GLY A 38 -12.43 12.34 25.18
C GLY A 38 -13.13 13.55 24.54
N ASP A 39 -13.56 14.55 25.31
CA ASP A 39 -14.12 15.79 24.74
C ASP A 39 -13.07 16.48 23.89
N ARG A 40 -13.54 17.15 22.83
CA ARG A 40 -12.71 17.96 21.97
C ARG A 40 -12.84 19.41 22.39
N VAL A 41 -11.71 20.07 22.54
CA VAL A 41 -11.64 21.44 23.02
C VAL A 41 -10.74 22.26 22.09
N SER A 42 -11.14 23.49 21.86
CA SER A 42 -10.31 24.47 21.13
C SER A 42 -9.35 25.17 22.10
N VAL A 43 -8.10 25.26 21.73
CA VAL A 43 -7.06 25.86 22.55
C VAL A 43 -6.01 26.58 21.71
N HIS A 44 -5.44 27.64 22.31
CA HIS A 44 -4.25 28.29 21.76
C HIS A 44 -2.96 27.66 22.31
N PHE A 45 -2.10 27.18 21.40
CA PHE A 45 -0.79 26.63 21.72
C PHE A 45 0.29 27.21 20.79
N SER A 46 1.35 27.79 21.35
CA SER A 46 2.44 28.43 20.57
C SER A 46 1.96 29.39 19.49
N GLY A 47 0.99 30.27 19.83
CA GLY A 47 0.45 31.29 18.93
C GLY A 47 -0.48 30.80 17.84
N ARG A 48 -0.91 29.52 17.90
CA ARG A 48 -1.83 28.92 16.93
C ARG A 48 -2.98 28.21 17.64
N GLN A 49 -4.14 28.22 17.01
CA GLN A 49 -5.31 27.51 17.51
C GLN A 49 -5.28 26.03 17.07
N TYR A 50 -5.61 25.14 17.98
CA TYR A 50 -5.72 23.71 17.78
C TYR A 50 -6.98 23.15 18.42
N VAL A 51 -7.52 22.08 17.85
CA VAL A 51 -8.51 21.24 18.53
C VAL A 51 -7.75 20.11 19.21
N GLY A 52 -7.79 20.10 20.53
CA GLY A 52 -7.21 19.05 21.38
C GLY A 52 -8.26 18.03 21.82
N VAL A 53 -7.80 16.87 22.30
CA VAL A 53 -8.64 15.83 22.94
C VAL A 53 -8.27 15.75 24.41
N VAL A 54 -9.27 15.78 25.28
CA VAL A 54 -9.07 15.65 26.73
C VAL A 54 -8.65 14.22 27.06
N SER A 55 -7.40 14.05 27.50
CA SER A 55 -6.86 12.75 27.91
C SER A 55 -7.12 12.43 29.37
N GLN A 56 -7.05 13.42 30.24
CA GLN A 56 -7.28 13.30 31.68
C GLN A 56 -7.98 14.54 32.21
N VAL A 57 -8.83 14.36 33.21
CA VAL A 57 -9.55 15.42 33.93
C VAL A 57 -9.16 15.42 35.41
N ARG A 58 -9.30 16.55 36.08
CA ARG A 58 -9.02 16.72 37.53
C ARG A 58 -7.59 16.27 37.89
N VAL A 59 -6.62 16.73 37.13
CA VAL A 59 -5.20 16.40 37.35
C VAL A 59 -4.52 17.48 38.16
N HIS A 60 -3.60 17.10 39.04
CA HIS A 60 -2.71 18.06 39.68
C HIS A 60 -1.58 18.43 38.71
N PRO A 61 -1.45 19.72 38.31
CA PRO A 61 -0.42 20.12 37.38
C PRO A 61 0.97 20.01 38.01
N GLN A 62 1.92 19.52 37.25
CA GLN A 62 3.35 19.48 37.62
C GLN A 62 4.10 20.75 37.17
N THR A 63 3.36 21.72 36.65
CA THR A 63 3.87 23.00 36.12
C THR A 63 3.32 24.12 36.98
N ASP A 64 4.01 25.29 36.99
CA ASP A 64 3.56 26.50 37.64
C ASP A 64 2.12 26.85 37.23
N PRO A 65 1.13 26.87 38.15
CA PRO A 65 -0.27 27.15 37.83
C PRO A 65 -0.49 28.49 37.09
N SER A 66 0.36 29.48 37.28
CA SER A 66 0.27 30.78 36.60
C SER A 66 0.52 30.68 35.07
N LYS A 67 1.14 29.60 34.61
CA LYS A 67 1.46 29.39 33.20
C LYS A 67 0.39 28.54 32.47
N ILE A 68 -0.60 28.02 33.21
CA ILE A 68 -1.68 27.22 32.66
C ILE A 68 -2.78 28.15 32.16
N ARG A 69 -3.11 28.00 30.87
CA ARG A 69 -4.17 28.77 30.22
C ARG A 69 -5.51 28.03 30.31
N GLU A 70 -6.58 28.77 30.12
CA GLU A 70 -7.92 28.20 29.92
C GLU A 70 -8.09 27.69 28.47
N ILE A 71 -9.02 26.77 28.29
CA ILE A 71 -9.47 26.36 26.95
C ILE A 71 -10.29 27.49 26.33
N ASP A 72 -10.25 27.60 24.99
CA ASP A 72 -11.05 28.64 24.30
C ASP A 72 -12.54 28.25 24.27
N SER A 73 -12.84 26.98 23.98
CA SER A 73 -14.22 26.46 23.90
C SER A 73 -14.24 24.92 23.90
N ILE A 74 -15.40 24.38 24.26
CA ILE A 74 -15.71 22.95 24.03
C ILE A 74 -16.33 22.84 22.64
N GLU A 75 -15.76 21.98 21.79
CA GLU A 75 -16.24 21.73 20.43
C GLU A 75 -17.41 20.75 20.43
N THR A 76 -18.60 21.22 20.77
CA THR A 76 -19.81 20.40 20.88
C THR A 76 -20.28 19.82 19.52
N SER A 77 -19.88 20.46 18.40
CA SER A 77 -20.13 19.97 17.03
C SER A 77 -19.30 18.75 16.68
N LEU A 78 -18.22 18.49 17.42
CA LEU A 78 -17.33 17.35 17.22
C LEU A 78 -17.68 16.24 18.22
N ALA A 79 -17.86 15.05 17.73
CA ALA A 79 -18.16 13.92 18.60
C ALA A 79 -16.97 13.59 19.53
N ARG A 80 -17.29 13.15 20.74
CA ARG A 80 -16.32 12.72 21.73
C ARG A 80 -15.49 11.52 21.21
N VAL A 81 -14.21 11.51 21.51
CA VAL A 81 -13.32 10.37 21.29
C VAL A 81 -13.60 9.29 22.34
N SER A 82 -13.83 8.08 21.92
CA SER A 82 -14.18 6.96 22.81
C SER A 82 -12.98 6.47 23.64
N ALA A 83 -13.26 5.79 24.73
CA ALA A 83 -12.22 5.15 25.53
C ALA A 83 -11.44 4.07 24.75
N GLY A 84 -12.09 3.40 23.79
CA GLY A 84 -11.47 2.43 22.90
C GLY A 84 -10.44 3.08 21.98
N GLU A 85 -10.80 4.20 21.35
CA GLU A 85 -9.87 4.98 20.51
C GLU A 85 -8.66 5.47 21.32
N LEU A 86 -8.87 6.04 22.51
CA LEU A 86 -7.77 6.50 23.35
C LEU A 86 -6.84 5.37 23.79
N ARG A 87 -7.37 4.17 24.08
CA ARG A 87 -6.56 2.98 24.39
C ARG A 87 -5.74 2.55 23.17
N LEU A 88 -6.34 2.53 21.99
CA LEU A 88 -5.63 2.21 20.75
C LEU A 88 -4.50 3.21 20.48
N TRP A 89 -4.76 4.52 20.65
CA TRP A 89 -3.75 5.56 20.43
C TRP A 89 -2.58 5.44 21.41
N ALA A 90 -2.85 5.18 22.68
CA ALA A 90 -1.81 4.97 23.68
C ALA A 90 -0.94 3.74 23.33
N PHE A 91 -1.57 2.63 22.96
CA PHE A 91 -0.85 1.45 22.49
C PHE A 91 0.02 1.76 21.27
N MET A 92 -0.53 2.44 20.27
CA MET A 92 0.22 2.76 19.04
C MET A 92 1.40 3.68 19.32
N ALA A 93 1.23 4.68 20.19
CA ALA A 93 2.30 5.58 20.57
C ALA A 93 3.46 4.85 21.26
N GLU A 94 3.14 3.97 22.21
CA GLU A 94 4.13 3.16 22.94
C GLU A 94 4.78 2.10 22.03
N TYR A 95 3.95 1.39 21.25
CA TYR A 95 4.41 0.26 20.46
C TYR A 95 5.31 0.70 19.29
N TYR A 96 4.92 1.77 18.58
CA TYR A 96 5.62 2.26 17.39
C TYR A 96 6.58 3.44 17.68
N LEU A 97 6.78 3.77 18.96
CA LEU A 97 7.72 4.81 19.40
C LEU A 97 7.45 6.17 18.71
N CYS A 98 6.19 6.56 18.67
CA CYS A 98 5.76 7.87 18.19
C CYS A 98 4.99 8.61 19.29
N THR A 99 4.65 9.86 19.07
CA THR A 99 3.86 10.63 20.04
C THR A 99 2.37 10.34 19.86
N ILE A 100 1.60 10.42 20.94
CA ILE A 100 0.14 10.25 20.88
C ILE A 100 -0.52 11.34 20.03
N GLY A 101 0.08 12.53 19.94
CA GLY A 101 -0.37 13.59 19.05
C GLY A 101 -0.20 13.28 17.57
N GLU A 102 0.84 12.52 17.19
CA GLU A 102 0.98 12.01 15.82
C GLU A 102 -0.08 10.97 15.49
N VAL A 103 -0.44 10.11 16.46
CA VAL A 103 -1.54 9.15 16.31
C VAL A 103 -2.88 9.86 16.16
N TYR A 104 -3.16 10.86 17.01
CA TYR A 104 -4.34 11.71 16.91
C TYR A 104 -4.45 12.39 15.54
N LYS A 105 -3.34 12.95 15.05
CA LYS A 105 -3.29 13.58 13.72
C LYS A 105 -3.58 12.59 12.59
N ALA A 106 -3.18 11.33 12.72
CA ALA A 106 -3.48 10.28 11.75
C ALA A 106 -4.95 9.86 11.80
N ALA A 107 -5.53 9.75 12.99
CA ALA A 107 -6.94 9.43 13.20
C ALA A 107 -7.86 10.57 12.72
N TYR A 108 -7.50 11.81 13.01
CA TYR A 108 -8.26 13.01 12.71
C TYR A 108 -7.39 14.06 11.97
N PRO A 109 -7.12 13.88 10.68
CA PRO A 109 -6.16 14.70 9.94
C PRO A 109 -6.57 16.19 9.76
N TYR A 110 -7.78 16.55 10.16
CA TYR A 110 -8.38 17.89 9.95
C TYR A 110 -8.44 18.75 11.22
N GLY A 111 -7.67 18.44 12.25
CA GLY A 111 -7.73 19.00 13.61
C GLY A 111 -7.53 20.52 13.80
N LYS A 112 -7.37 21.32 12.74
CA LYS A 112 -7.26 22.80 12.82
C LYS A 112 -8.48 23.56 12.32
N LEU A 113 -9.39 22.92 11.64
CA LEU A 113 -10.57 23.53 11.04
C LEU A 113 -11.78 22.75 11.51
N SER A 114 -12.89 23.47 11.80
CA SER A 114 -14.18 22.78 11.88
C SER A 114 -14.31 21.91 10.64
N GLU A 115 -14.88 20.72 10.77
CA GLU A 115 -14.99 19.77 9.66
C GLU A 115 -15.64 20.42 8.42
N GLU A 116 -16.50 21.44 8.61
CA GLU A 116 -17.09 22.23 7.54
C GLU A 116 -16.09 23.16 6.81
N LYS A 117 -15.27 23.91 7.56
CA LYS A 117 -14.25 24.80 6.94
C LYS A 117 -13.15 24.02 6.20
N ALA A 118 -12.75 22.88 6.74
CA ALA A 118 -11.81 21.99 6.06
C ALA A 118 -12.41 21.41 4.78
N ALA A 119 -13.70 21.05 4.79
CA ALA A 119 -14.39 20.56 3.59
C ALA A 119 -14.48 21.61 2.48
N VAL A 120 -14.83 22.84 2.82
CA VAL A 120 -14.90 23.96 1.86
C VAL A 120 -13.51 24.23 1.24
N LEU A 121 -12.46 24.26 2.06
CA LEU A 121 -11.09 24.50 1.56
C LEU A 121 -10.57 23.37 0.66
N ILE A 122 -10.89 22.12 1.01
CA ILE A 122 -10.51 20.95 0.22
C ILE A 122 -11.36 20.84 -1.05
N ALA A 123 -12.66 21.16 -0.98
CA ALA A 123 -13.52 21.24 -2.16
C ALA A 123 -12.98 22.28 -3.15
N LYS A 124 -12.64 23.48 -2.68
CA LYS A 124 -12.06 24.56 -3.49
C LYS A 124 -10.72 24.12 -4.14
N ARG A 125 -9.80 23.52 -3.38
CA ARG A 125 -8.52 23.01 -3.93
C ARG A 125 -8.72 21.88 -4.93
N ARG A 126 -9.79 21.08 -4.78
CA ARG A 126 -10.11 20.01 -5.74
C ARG A 126 -10.71 20.57 -7.01
N GLU A 127 -11.59 21.57 -6.93
CA GLU A 127 -12.11 22.27 -8.09
C GLU A 127 -10.97 22.94 -8.87
N GLU A 128 -10.06 23.62 -8.19
CA GLU A 128 -8.88 24.21 -8.80
C GLU A 128 -7.97 23.15 -9.47
N SER A 129 -7.74 22.01 -8.79
CA SER A 129 -6.96 20.91 -9.36
C SER A 129 -7.67 20.19 -10.50
N ALA A 130 -9.00 20.02 -10.41
CA ALA A 130 -9.81 19.44 -11.48
C ALA A 130 -9.88 20.38 -12.69
N ALA A 131 -10.04 21.69 -12.44
CA ALA A 131 -10.00 22.71 -13.49
C ALA A 131 -8.66 22.75 -14.20
N ARG A 132 -7.55 22.66 -13.45
CA ARG A 132 -6.20 22.58 -14.01
C ARG A 132 -5.99 21.31 -14.85
N ARG A 133 -6.41 20.15 -14.37
CA ARG A 133 -6.33 18.89 -15.13
C ARG A 133 -7.17 18.95 -16.41
N ARG A 134 -8.37 19.54 -16.35
CA ARG A 134 -9.24 19.77 -17.52
C ARG A 134 -8.55 20.66 -18.56
N ALA A 135 -7.95 21.76 -18.10
CA ALA A 135 -7.21 22.66 -18.97
C ALA A 135 -5.99 21.98 -19.62
N GLU A 136 -5.25 21.18 -18.86
CA GLU A 136 -4.11 20.38 -19.35
C GLU A 136 -4.55 19.31 -20.37
N GLU A 137 -5.70 18.67 -20.13
CA GLU A 137 -6.26 17.66 -21.06
C GLU A 137 -6.84 18.31 -22.32
N GLN A 138 -7.50 19.44 -22.19
CA GLN A 138 -8.01 20.22 -23.33
C GLN A 138 -6.85 20.72 -24.20
N ASP A 139 -5.78 21.26 -23.62
CA ASP A 139 -4.58 21.66 -24.33
C ASP A 139 -3.89 20.47 -25.04
N ARG A 140 -3.86 19.30 -24.37
CA ARG A 140 -3.36 18.06 -24.99
C ARG A 140 -4.18 17.62 -26.19
N LEU A 141 -5.51 17.67 -26.11
CA LEU A 141 -6.42 17.31 -27.20
C LEU A 141 -6.30 18.30 -28.36
N LEU A 142 -6.18 19.61 -28.09
CA LEU A 142 -5.93 20.64 -29.12
C LEU A 142 -4.61 20.42 -29.85
N ARG A 143 -3.53 20.09 -29.13
CA ARG A 143 -2.24 19.76 -29.75
C ARG A 143 -2.30 18.45 -30.56
N LEU A 144 -3.11 17.49 -30.14
CA LEU A 144 -3.33 16.25 -30.89
C LEU A 144 -4.10 16.53 -32.16
N GLN A 145 -5.15 17.34 -32.10
CA GLN A 145 -5.93 17.81 -33.27
C GLN A 145 -5.02 18.47 -34.27
N GLY A 146 -4.20 19.45 -33.87
CA GLY A 146 -3.27 20.14 -34.77
C GLY A 146 -2.27 19.20 -35.47
N ARG A 147 -1.78 18.18 -34.76
CA ARG A 147 -0.89 17.15 -35.34
C ARG A 147 -1.59 16.26 -36.37
N ILE A 148 -2.86 15.91 -36.11
CA ILE A 148 -3.63 15.09 -37.04
C ILE A 148 -3.97 15.93 -38.30
N ASP A 149 -4.37 17.18 -38.14
CA ASP A 149 -4.65 18.11 -39.24
C ASP A 149 -3.42 18.31 -40.14
N GLU A 150 -2.23 18.49 -39.55
CA GLU A 150 -0.98 18.61 -40.29
C GLU A 150 -0.64 17.33 -41.08
N ARG A 151 -0.81 16.15 -40.48
CA ARG A 151 -0.60 14.85 -41.13
C ARG A 151 -1.60 14.65 -42.27
N LEU A 152 -2.86 15.00 -42.02
CA LEU A 152 -3.93 14.94 -43.03
C LEU A 152 -3.62 15.84 -44.23
N GLY A 153 -3.17 17.08 -44.01
CA GLY A 153 -2.73 18.00 -45.04
C GLY A 153 -1.59 17.43 -45.88
N ARG A 154 -0.55 16.85 -45.23
CA ARG A 154 0.57 16.20 -45.92
C ARG A 154 0.14 15.00 -46.79
N ARG A 155 -0.81 14.16 -46.24
CA ARG A 155 -1.31 12.99 -47.00
C ARG A 155 -2.19 13.39 -48.17
N LYS A 156 -3.06 14.40 -48.02
CA LYS A 156 -3.86 14.96 -49.13
C LYS A 156 -2.97 15.55 -50.21
N ALA A 157 -1.91 16.28 -49.86
CA ALA A 157 -0.94 16.78 -50.82
C ALA A 157 -0.15 15.65 -51.52
N SER A 158 0.15 14.56 -50.82
CA SER A 158 0.80 13.38 -51.43
C SER A 158 -0.14 12.62 -52.35
N LEU A 159 -1.42 12.53 -52.04
CA LEU A 159 -2.44 11.92 -52.90
C LEU A 159 -2.60 12.69 -54.23
N ALA A 160 -2.58 14.03 -54.18
CA ALA A 160 -2.67 14.87 -55.35
C ALA A 160 -1.49 14.69 -56.34
N LYS A 161 -0.34 14.24 -55.81
CA LYS A 161 0.91 13.99 -56.61
C LYS A 161 1.08 12.54 -57.06
N ALA A 162 0.22 11.63 -56.56
CA ALA A 162 0.36 10.18 -56.85
C ALA A 162 -0.09 9.84 -58.27
N ARG A 163 0.76 9.12 -58.99
CA ARG A 163 0.51 8.69 -60.39
C ARG A 163 0.05 7.24 -60.52
N LYS A 164 0.36 6.38 -59.52
CA LYS A 164 0.01 4.94 -59.51
C LYS A 164 -1.27 4.71 -58.70
N ASP A 165 -2.21 3.94 -59.21
CA ASP A 165 -3.51 3.70 -58.59
C ASP A 165 -3.36 2.96 -57.26
N SER A 166 -2.47 1.97 -57.15
CA SER A 166 -2.19 1.28 -55.88
C SER A 166 -1.67 2.21 -54.76
N VAL A 167 -0.99 3.31 -55.12
CA VAL A 167 -0.52 4.32 -54.16
C VAL A 167 -1.66 5.26 -53.77
N LYS A 168 -2.57 5.57 -54.70
CA LYS A 168 -3.77 6.38 -54.43
C LYS A 168 -4.70 5.66 -53.46
N ASP A 169 -4.96 4.38 -53.68
CA ASP A 169 -5.85 3.56 -52.82
C ASP A 169 -5.31 3.51 -51.41
N ARG A 170 -4.00 3.25 -51.23
CA ARG A 170 -3.37 3.25 -49.91
C ARG A 170 -3.47 4.61 -49.21
N LEU A 171 -3.16 5.71 -49.91
CA LEU A 171 -3.23 7.07 -49.36
C LEU A 171 -4.67 7.47 -49.01
N THR A 172 -5.65 7.04 -49.82
CA THR A 172 -7.07 7.27 -49.52
C THR A 172 -7.50 6.54 -48.24
N GLY A 173 -7.04 5.30 -48.02
CA GLY A 173 -7.26 4.56 -46.78
C GLY A 173 -6.65 5.26 -45.55
N GLU A 174 -5.38 5.72 -45.65
CA GLU A 174 -4.69 6.46 -44.60
C GLU A 174 -5.39 7.81 -44.27
N ILE A 175 -5.91 8.52 -45.28
CA ILE A 175 -6.66 9.75 -45.09
C ILE A 175 -7.96 9.50 -44.37
N LYS A 176 -8.72 8.47 -44.76
CA LYS A 176 -9.99 8.11 -44.11
C LYS A 176 -9.79 7.73 -42.64
N GLN A 177 -8.69 7.04 -42.34
CA GLN A 177 -8.35 6.69 -40.94
C GLN A 177 -8.02 7.97 -40.13
N LEU A 178 -7.24 8.90 -40.66
CA LEU A 178 -6.92 10.16 -40.00
C LEU A 178 -8.13 11.07 -39.82
N GLU A 179 -9.08 11.06 -40.76
CA GLU A 179 -10.34 11.78 -40.63
C GLU A 179 -11.21 11.20 -39.51
N CYS A 180 -11.26 9.89 -39.36
CA CYS A 180 -11.93 9.23 -38.25
C CYS A 180 -11.27 9.54 -36.90
N GLU A 181 -9.94 9.53 -36.83
CA GLU A 181 -9.19 9.94 -35.61
C GLU A 181 -9.46 11.41 -35.25
N LEU A 182 -9.55 12.29 -36.27
CA LEU A 182 -9.85 13.72 -36.07
C LEU A 182 -11.26 13.94 -35.52
N GLU A 183 -12.25 13.23 -36.05
CA GLU A 183 -13.62 13.30 -35.56
C GLU A 183 -13.74 12.79 -34.13
N ALA A 184 -13.03 11.70 -33.78
CA ALA A 184 -12.99 11.19 -32.42
C ALA A 184 -12.37 12.20 -31.43
N VAL A 185 -11.33 12.94 -31.83
CA VAL A 185 -10.72 14.00 -31.00
C VAL A 185 -11.68 15.21 -30.88
N LYS A 186 -12.34 15.62 -31.95
CA LYS A 186 -13.33 16.70 -31.93
C LYS A 186 -14.53 16.35 -31.05
N ALA A 187 -15.01 15.12 -31.12
CA ALA A 187 -16.09 14.63 -30.23
C ALA A 187 -15.70 14.69 -28.74
N LYS A 188 -14.45 14.35 -28.41
CA LYS A 188 -13.94 14.48 -27.04
C LYS A 188 -13.79 15.94 -26.57
N LEU A 189 -13.47 16.86 -27.49
CA LEU A 189 -13.37 18.29 -27.19
C LEU A 189 -14.75 18.94 -27.01
N SER A 190 -15.78 18.44 -27.70
CA SER A 190 -17.15 18.96 -27.63
C SER A 190 -18.05 18.25 -26.59
N ALA A 191 -17.57 17.14 -26.02
CA ALA A 191 -18.32 16.42 -25.00
C ALA A 191 -18.48 17.27 -23.73
N PRO A 192 -19.68 17.44 -23.18
CA PRO A 192 -19.89 18.07 -21.88
C PRO A 192 -19.10 17.26 -20.84
N ALA A 193 -18.48 17.97 -19.88
CA ALA A 193 -17.69 17.34 -18.84
C ALA A 193 -18.52 16.26 -18.12
N PRO A 194 -18.02 15.04 -17.98
CA PRO A 194 -18.72 14.03 -17.22
C PRO A 194 -18.94 14.56 -15.81
N ASP A 195 -20.19 14.54 -15.38
CA ASP A 195 -20.59 14.94 -14.04
C ASP A 195 -20.03 13.90 -13.05
N THR A 196 -18.90 14.22 -12.41
CA THR A 196 -18.22 13.34 -11.45
C THR A 196 -19.02 13.17 -10.13
N ALA A 197 -20.27 13.60 -10.12
CA ALA A 197 -21.17 13.52 -8.97
C ALA A 197 -22.14 12.33 -9.01
N LYS A 198 -22.13 11.51 -10.06
CA LYS A 198 -22.94 10.28 -10.12
C LYS A 198 -22.03 9.06 -10.02
N GLU A 199 -21.50 8.78 -8.83
CA GLU A 199 -21.35 7.39 -8.42
C GLU A 199 -22.78 6.88 -8.17
N GLU A 200 -23.21 5.98 -9.01
CA GLU A 200 -24.52 5.34 -8.92
C GLU A 200 -24.72 4.78 -7.50
N ILE A 201 -25.71 5.34 -6.83
CA ILE A 201 -26.32 4.70 -5.68
C ILE A 201 -27.12 3.54 -6.27
N LEU A 202 -26.60 2.33 -6.12
CA LEU A 202 -27.35 1.11 -6.38
C LEU A 202 -28.42 0.98 -5.28
N ASP A 203 -29.58 1.59 -5.51
CA ASP A 203 -30.80 1.35 -4.73
C ASP A 203 -31.46 0.07 -5.26
N ALA A 204 -30.85 -1.07 -4.99
CA ALA A 204 -31.51 -2.35 -5.11
C ALA A 204 -31.57 -2.98 -3.71
N ASP A 205 -32.77 -3.27 -3.23
CA ASP A 205 -32.93 -4.08 -2.02
C ASP A 205 -32.24 -5.42 -2.22
N PRO A 206 -31.29 -5.81 -1.36
CA PRO A 206 -30.56 -7.05 -1.51
C PRO A 206 -31.52 -8.23 -1.33
N ASN A 207 -31.62 -9.06 -2.34
CA ASN A 207 -32.25 -10.37 -2.18
C ASN A 207 -31.18 -11.27 -1.51
N PRO A 208 -31.30 -11.61 -0.23
CA PRO A 208 -30.25 -12.34 0.49
C PRO A 208 -30.17 -13.77 -0.02
N THR A 209 -29.32 -14.01 -1.02
CA THR A 209 -28.96 -15.34 -1.44
C THR A 209 -28.18 -16.01 -0.31
N GLU A 210 -28.75 -17.07 0.24
CA GLU A 210 -28.11 -17.87 1.28
C GLU A 210 -26.81 -18.47 0.73
N THR A 211 -25.68 -18.10 1.27
CA THR A 211 -24.38 -18.58 0.83
C THR A 211 -24.21 -20.03 1.24
N LYS A 212 -24.33 -20.95 0.29
CA LYS A 212 -24.06 -22.38 0.53
C LYS A 212 -22.56 -22.63 0.52
N LEU A 213 -22.02 -23.02 1.66
CA LEU A 213 -20.62 -23.42 1.78
C LEU A 213 -20.42 -24.88 1.32
N SER A 214 -19.25 -25.17 0.76
CA SER A 214 -18.84 -26.54 0.50
C SER A 214 -18.56 -27.31 1.81
N PRO A 215 -18.51 -28.65 1.83
CA PRO A 215 -18.18 -29.40 3.05
C PRO A 215 -16.85 -28.99 3.68
N ALA A 216 -15.82 -28.69 2.88
CA ALA A 216 -14.52 -28.22 3.37
C ALA A 216 -14.62 -26.82 3.99
N GLN A 217 -15.40 -25.93 3.38
CA GLN A 217 -15.67 -24.60 3.91
C GLN A 217 -16.49 -24.63 5.20
N GLU A 218 -17.51 -25.53 5.30
CA GLU A 218 -18.29 -25.70 6.53
C GLU A 218 -17.41 -26.17 7.69
N LYS A 219 -16.51 -27.11 7.44
CA LYS A 219 -15.53 -27.57 8.43
C LYS A 219 -14.63 -26.41 8.87
N ALA A 220 -14.04 -25.67 7.94
CA ALA A 220 -13.19 -24.52 8.24
C ALA A 220 -13.97 -23.44 9.02
N TYR A 221 -15.21 -23.17 8.63
CA TYR A 221 -16.09 -22.24 9.34
C TYR A 221 -16.33 -22.66 10.81
N ALA A 222 -16.62 -23.94 11.06
CA ALA A 222 -16.80 -24.45 12.42
C ALA A 222 -15.51 -24.35 13.26
N ASP A 223 -14.36 -24.70 12.64
CA ASP A 223 -13.04 -24.60 13.28
C ASP A 223 -12.67 -23.15 13.61
N ILE A 224 -12.98 -22.18 12.72
CA ILE A 224 -12.80 -20.75 12.96
C ILE A 224 -13.64 -20.29 14.15
N LYS A 225 -14.93 -20.65 14.20
CA LYS A 225 -15.82 -20.29 15.32
C LYS A 225 -15.29 -20.80 16.65
N THR A 226 -14.83 -22.05 16.67
CA THR A 226 -14.23 -22.65 17.87
C THR A 226 -12.96 -21.89 18.28
N GLY A 227 -12.13 -21.48 17.31
CA GLY A 227 -10.94 -20.69 17.58
C GLY A 227 -11.23 -19.31 18.14
N LEU A 228 -12.18 -18.58 17.52
CA LEU A 228 -12.60 -17.26 17.96
C LEU A 228 -13.25 -17.28 19.36
N ALA A 229 -14.06 -18.30 19.65
CA ALA A 229 -14.65 -18.49 20.99
C ALA A 229 -13.57 -18.71 22.07
N GLY A 230 -12.42 -19.27 21.71
CA GLY A 230 -11.27 -19.40 22.61
C GLY A 230 -10.50 -18.11 22.88
N GLY A 231 -10.93 -16.97 22.32
CA GLY A 231 -10.32 -15.63 22.55
C GLY A 231 -8.97 -15.43 21.86
N LYS A 232 -8.54 -16.34 21.01
CA LYS A 232 -7.28 -16.22 20.23
C LYS A 232 -7.57 -15.76 18.81
N PRO A 233 -6.68 -14.96 18.20
CA PRO A 233 -6.74 -14.72 16.75
C PRO A 233 -6.65 -16.05 15.98
N VAL A 234 -7.42 -16.12 14.89
CA VAL A 234 -7.44 -17.29 14.01
C VAL A 234 -6.76 -16.94 12.69
N LEU A 235 -5.83 -17.77 12.24
CA LEU A 235 -5.23 -17.70 10.91
C LEU A 235 -5.90 -18.72 9.99
N LEU A 236 -6.65 -18.25 9.00
CA LEU A 236 -7.18 -19.07 7.92
C LEU A 236 -6.15 -19.15 6.79
N ASN A 237 -5.45 -20.27 6.73
CA ASN A 237 -4.54 -20.59 5.63
C ASN A 237 -5.33 -21.32 4.53
N GLY A 238 -5.83 -20.56 3.55
CA GLY A 238 -6.67 -21.09 2.48
C GLY A 238 -6.09 -20.80 1.12
N VAL A 239 -5.95 -21.84 0.28
CA VAL A 239 -5.43 -21.70 -1.08
C VAL A 239 -6.21 -20.65 -1.89
N THR A 240 -5.58 -20.07 -2.91
CA THR A 240 -6.27 -19.13 -3.82
C THR A 240 -7.43 -19.84 -4.51
N GLY A 241 -8.62 -19.20 -4.52
CA GLY A 241 -9.82 -19.82 -5.10
C GLY A 241 -10.54 -20.83 -4.19
N SER A 242 -10.15 -20.96 -2.91
CA SER A 242 -10.88 -21.78 -1.94
C SER A 242 -12.20 -21.18 -1.45
N GLY A 243 -12.52 -19.94 -1.85
CA GLY A 243 -13.73 -19.24 -1.44
C GLY A 243 -13.70 -18.72 -0.01
N LYS A 244 -12.54 -18.28 0.48
CA LYS A 244 -12.40 -17.62 1.80
C LYS A 244 -13.43 -16.52 2.04
N THR A 245 -13.72 -15.73 1.01
CA THR A 245 -14.69 -14.62 1.06
C THR A 245 -16.07 -15.08 1.50
N GLU A 246 -16.54 -16.28 1.08
CA GLU A 246 -17.84 -16.81 1.48
C GLU A 246 -17.88 -17.10 2.98
N ILE A 247 -16.79 -17.64 3.52
CA ILE A 247 -16.66 -17.87 4.96
C ILE A 247 -16.69 -16.53 5.70
N TYR A 248 -16.02 -15.50 5.17
CA TYR A 248 -16.01 -14.17 5.77
C TYR A 248 -17.41 -13.53 5.78
N ILE A 249 -18.14 -13.64 4.67
CA ILE A 249 -19.52 -13.14 4.56
C ILE A 249 -20.42 -13.84 5.59
N LYS A 250 -20.35 -15.17 5.69
CA LYS A 250 -21.16 -15.94 6.63
C LYS A 250 -20.85 -15.55 8.09
N LEU A 251 -19.56 -15.41 8.46
CA LEU A 251 -19.15 -14.97 9.80
C LEU A 251 -19.57 -13.52 10.09
N ALA A 252 -19.46 -12.63 9.12
CA ALA A 252 -19.86 -11.24 9.28
C ALA A 252 -21.36 -11.09 9.46
N ARG A 253 -22.17 -11.84 8.69
CA ARG A 253 -23.63 -11.87 8.84
C ARG A 253 -24.02 -12.36 10.23
N GLU A 254 -23.43 -13.46 10.69
CA GLU A 254 -23.69 -14.00 12.03
C GLU A 254 -23.29 -13.02 13.14
N ALA A 255 -22.21 -12.24 12.95
CA ALA A 255 -21.84 -11.21 13.90
C ALA A 255 -22.90 -10.08 13.95
N LEU A 256 -23.35 -9.62 12.77
CA LEU A 256 -24.41 -8.61 12.68
C LEU A 256 -25.73 -9.10 13.31
N ASP A 257 -26.12 -10.35 13.11
CA ASP A 257 -27.35 -10.93 13.68
C ASP A 257 -27.31 -11.02 15.20
N ARG A 258 -26.10 -11.06 15.79
CA ARG A 258 -25.88 -10.95 17.23
C ARG A 258 -25.78 -9.51 17.73
N GLY A 259 -26.10 -8.52 16.90
CA GLY A 259 -25.98 -7.09 17.24
C GLY A 259 -24.54 -6.59 17.34
N LYS A 260 -23.58 -7.27 16.71
CA LYS A 260 -22.16 -6.89 16.68
C LYS A 260 -21.73 -6.37 15.33
N ASN A 261 -20.89 -5.34 15.33
CA ASN A 261 -20.35 -4.72 14.14
C ASN A 261 -19.10 -5.45 13.63
N VAL A 262 -18.78 -5.25 12.35
CA VAL A 262 -17.69 -5.95 11.67
C VAL A 262 -16.76 -4.95 10.99
N LEU A 263 -15.45 -5.18 11.16
CA LEU A 263 -14.40 -4.49 10.39
C LEU A 263 -13.74 -5.49 9.44
N TYR A 264 -13.88 -5.25 8.14
CA TYR A 264 -13.21 -6.02 7.08
C TYR A 264 -12.08 -5.18 6.48
N LEU A 265 -10.85 -5.60 6.68
CA LEU A 265 -9.66 -4.96 6.13
C LEU A 265 -9.19 -5.69 4.86
N SER A 266 -8.95 -4.92 3.80
CA SER A 266 -8.42 -5.40 2.52
C SER A 266 -7.22 -4.55 2.08
N PRO A 267 -6.18 -5.14 1.44
CA PRO A 267 -4.90 -4.47 1.20
C PRO A 267 -4.88 -3.54 -0.02
N GLY A 268 -5.93 -2.93 -0.46
CA GLY A 268 -5.83 -2.02 -1.60
C GLY A 268 -7.13 -1.36 -2.04
N ILE A 269 -7.02 -0.14 -2.55
CA ILE A 269 -8.15 0.66 -3.02
C ILE A 269 -8.70 0.12 -4.37
N ALA A 270 -7.83 -0.40 -5.24
CA ALA A 270 -8.22 -0.90 -6.56
C ALA A 270 -8.90 -2.29 -6.53
N LEU A 271 -8.67 -3.05 -5.46
CA LEU A 271 -9.29 -4.36 -5.20
C LEU A 271 -10.78 -4.26 -4.83
N SER A 272 -11.25 -3.04 -4.54
CA SER A 272 -12.51 -2.88 -3.84
C SER A 272 -13.75 -2.96 -4.72
N SER A 273 -13.70 -2.86 -6.07
CA SER A 273 -14.94 -2.89 -6.83
C SER A 273 -15.62 -4.27 -6.79
N GLN A 274 -14.98 -5.34 -7.23
CA GLN A 274 -15.59 -6.68 -7.22
C GLN A 274 -15.88 -7.21 -5.80
N LEU A 275 -14.96 -6.96 -4.85
CA LEU A 275 -15.19 -7.32 -3.45
C LEU A 275 -16.28 -6.44 -2.83
N ALA A 276 -16.28 -5.14 -3.12
CA ALA A 276 -17.29 -4.21 -2.64
C ALA A 276 -18.67 -4.56 -3.19
N ASP A 277 -18.78 -4.87 -4.49
CA ASP A 277 -20.02 -5.28 -5.12
C ASP A 277 -20.56 -6.56 -4.46
N ARG A 278 -19.70 -7.56 -4.26
CA ARG A 278 -20.07 -8.83 -3.61
C ARG A 278 -20.49 -8.65 -2.14
N LEU A 279 -19.81 -7.78 -1.39
CA LEU A 279 -20.20 -7.46 -0.02
C LEU A 279 -21.47 -6.60 0.01
N HIS A 280 -21.67 -5.74 -0.99
CA HIS A 280 -22.90 -4.97 -1.14
C HIS A 280 -24.10 -5.87 -1.39
N ASP A 281 -23.98 -6.87 -2.26
CA ASP A 281 -25.02 -7.89 -2.49
C ASP A 281 -25.36 -8.65 -1.19
N ALA A 282 -24.35 -8.86 -0.31
CA ALA A 282 -24.55 -9.57 0.94
C ALA A 282 -25.15 -8.70 2.06
N PHE A 283 -24.74 -7.43 2.18
CA PHE A 283 -25.02 -6.58 3.35
C PHE A 283 -25.82 -5.32 3.04
N GLY A 284 -26.02 -4.98 1.76
CA GLY A 284 -26.79 -3.82 1.34
C GLY A 284 -26.35 -2.53 2.03
N ASN A 285 -27.32 -1.83 2.66
CA ASN A 285 -27.09 -0.57 3.34
C ASN A 285 -26.23 -0.65 4.61
N ASP A 286 -26.02 -1.85 5.18
CA ASP A 286 -25.13 -2.06 6.32
C ASP A 286 -23.65 -2.02 5.90
N LEU A 287 -23.33 -2.10 4.60
CA LEU A 287 -21.96 -1.99 4.10
C LEU A 287 -21.50 -0.54 4.03
N LEU A 288 -20.43 -0.23 4.72
CA LEU A 288 -19.76 1.07 4.70
C LEU A 288 -18.35 0.91 4.14
N CYS A 289 -18.05 1.58 3.03
CA CYS A 289 -16.69 1.59 2.47
C CYS A 289 -15.87 2.74 3.06
N PHE A 290 -14.58 2.48 3.40
CA PHE A 290 -13.69 3.51 3.92
C PHE A 290 -12.24 3.36 3.42
N HIS A 291 -11.77 4.37 2.66
CA HIS A 291 -10.39 4.40 2.16
C HIS A 291 -9.86 5.82 1.99
N SER A 292 -8.54 5.97 1.87
CA SER A 292 -7.87 7.28 1.83
C SER A 292 -8.26 8.15 0.63
N ALA A 293 -8.65 7.56 -0.50
CA ALA A 293 -9.03 8.28 -1.71
C ALA A 293 -10.46 8.87 -1.68
N GLN A 294 -11.29 8.49 -0.70
CA GLN A 294 -12.64 9.06 -0.56
C GLN A 294 -12.61 10.53 -0.22
N THR A 295 -13.68 11.24 -0.63
CA THR A 295 -13.87 12.65 -0.32
C THR A 295 -14.03 12.88 1.19
N PRO A 296 -13.61 14.03 1.72
CA PRO A 296 -13.82 14.36 3.14
C PRO A 296 -15.29 14.32 3.56
N ALA A 297 -16.21 14.70 2.68
CA ALA A 297 -17.65 14.63 2.94
C ALA A 297 -18.10 13.18 3.17
N ARG A 298 -17.70 12.25 2.27
CA ARG A 298 -18.06 10.84 2.39
C ARG A 298 -17.43 10.17 3.61
N LYS A 299 -16.20 10.53 3.94
CA LYS A 299 -15.54 10.07 5.18
C LYS A 299 -16.29 10.48 6.44
N ARG A 300 -16.81 11.72 6.48
CA ARG A 300 -17.64 12.20 7.60
C ARG A 300 -18.97 11.48 7.68
N GLU A 301 -19.64 11.31 6.55
CA GLU A 301 -20.88 10.54 6.48
C GLU A 301 -20.67 9.11 7.00
N THR A 302 -19.65 8.42 6.51
CA THR A 302 -19.27 7.08 7.01
C THR A 302 -19.00 7.11 8.51
N THR A 303 -18.24 8.07 9.01
CA THR A 303 -17.93 8.20 10.44
C THR A 303 -19.18 8.49 11.28
N ALA A 304 -20.12 9.30 10.77
CA ALA A 304 -21.39 9.58 11.45
C ALA A 304 -22.27 8.32 11.51
N LYS A 305 -22.40 7.58 10.41
CA LYS A 305 -23.15 6.30 10.37
C LYS A 305 -22.57 5.26 11.32
N LEU A 306 -21.23 5.21 11.41
CA LEU A 306 -20.54 4.30 12.32
C LEU A 306 -20.88 4.53 13.81
N ARG A 307 -21.15 5.77 14.23
CA ARG A 307 -21.33 6.11 15.65
C ARG A 307 -22.63 5.59 16.26
N SER A 308 -23.64 5.30 15.47
CA SER A 308 -24.99 4.96 15.97
C SER A 308 -25.63 3.78 15.23
N GLY A 309 -24.96 3.23 14.22
CA GLY A 309 -25.58 2.24 13.33
C GLY A 309 -24.99 0.83 13.49
N ARG A 310 -25.69 -0.12 12.88
CA ARG A 310 -25.23 -1.45 12.54
C ARG A 310 -24.40 -1.34 11.26
N TYR A 311 -23.25 -2.01 11.19
CA TYR A 311 -22.40 -1.88 10.02
C TYR A 311 -21.42 -3.06 9.80
N VAL A 312 -21.07 -3.26 8.54
CA VAL A 312 -19.84 -3.90 8.07
C VAL A 312 -18.97 -2.83 7.42
N VAL A 313 -17.81 -2.51 7.96
CA VAL A 313 -16.86 -1.59 7.31
C VAL A 313 -15.92 -2.38 6.42
N LEU A 314 -15.96 -2.15 5.11
CA LEU A 314 -14.89 -2.55 4.20
C LEU A 314 -13.88 -1.39 4.11
N GLY A 315 -12.66 -1.63 4.55
CA GLY A 315 -11.65 -0.58 4.55
C GLY A 315 -10.22 -1.05 4.36
N THR A 316 -9.35 -0.09 4.12
CA THR A 316 -7.90 -0.28 4.16
C THR A 316 -7.39 -0.08 5.59
N ARG A 317 -6.07 -0.19 5.82
CA ARG A 317 -5.47 0.02 7.15
C ARG A 317 -5.94 1.29 7.88
N SER A 318 -6.34 2.35 7.16
CA SER A 318 -6.85 3.58 7.79
C SER A 318 -8.19 3.42 8.49
N ALA A 319 -8.97 2.39 8.17
CA ALA A 319 -10.24 2.10 8.83
C ALA A 319 -10.07 1.67 10.30
N LEU A 320 -8.86 1.28 10.72
CA LEU A 320 -8.55 0.99 12.12
C LEU A 320 -8.72 2.18 13.06
N PHE A 321 -8.65 3.41 12.55
CA PHE A 321 -8.82 4.64 13.31
C PHE A 321 -10.27 5.11 13.43
N LEU A 322 -11.22 4.43 12.81
CA LEU A 322 -12.62 4.79 12.89
C LEU A 322 -13.16 4.58 14.32
N PRO A 323 -14.18 5.35 14.74
CA PRO A 323 -14.77 5.24 16.08
C PRO A 323 -15.67 4.01 16.19
N HIS A 324 -15.07 2.82 16.19
CA HIS A 324 -15.78 1.55 16.30
C HIS A 324 -16.48 1.41 17.64
N HIS A 325 -17.68 0.84 17.63
CA HIS A 325 -18.44 0.42 18.81
C HIS A 325 -19.04 -0.96 18.58
N ASP A 326 -19.32 -1.69 19.64
CA ASP A 326 -19.88 -3.06 19.59
C ASP A 326 -19.22 -3.98 18.56
N LEU A 327 -17.91 -3.78 18.34
CA LEU A 327 -17.15 -4.55 17.37
C LEU A 327 -17.05 -6.00 17.83
N GLY A 328 -17.54 -6.94 17.02
CA GLY A 328 -17.56 -8.37 17.34
C GLY A 328 -16.60 -9.20 16.47
N LEU A 329 -16.28 -8.70 15.29
CA LEU A 329 -15.40 -9.41 14.35
C LEU A 329 -14.52 -8.44 13.57
N ILE A 330 -13.24 -8.79 13.49
CA ILE A 330 -12.28 -8.11 12.60
C ILE A 330 -11.73 -9.15 11.64
N ILE A 331 -11.86 -8.89 10.34
CA ILE A 331 -11.30 -9.71 9.26
C ILE A 331 -10.14 -8.94 8.65
N VAL A 332 -8.97 -9.57 8.53
CA VAL A 332 -7.80 -9.03 7.84
C VAL A 332 -7.50 -9.95 6.66
N ASP A 333 -7.97 -9.58 5.50
CA ASP A 333 -7.76 -10.38 4.29
C ASP A 333 -6.37 -10.10 3.71
N GLU A 334 -5.75 -11.12 3.11
CA GLU A 334 -4.36 -11.08 2.62
C GLU A 334 -3.39 -10.49 3.67
N GLU A 335 -3.38 -11.03 4.89
CA GLU A 335 -2.68 -10.49 6.08
C GLU A 335 -1.19 -10.23 5.86
N HIS A 336 -0.59 -10.93 4.90
CA HIS A 336 0.82 -10.84 4.52
C HIS A 336 1.15 -9.62 3.66
N ASP A 337 0.13 -8.92 3.11
CA ASP A 337 0.37 -7.84 2.16
C ASP A 337 1.12 -6.66 2.81
N SER A 338 2.18 -6.22 2.14
CA SER A 338 3.04 -5.14 2.60
C SER A 338 2.33 -3.79 2.75
N SER A 339 1.19 -3.60 2.08
CA SER A 339 0.41 -2.36 2.18
C SER A 339 -0.21 -2.13 3.56
N TYR A 340 -0.28 -3.15 4.42
CA TYR A 340 -0.67 -2.97 5.81
C TYR A 340 0.36 -2.21 6.65
N LYS A 341 1.61 -2.13 6.23
CA LYS A 341 2.62 -1.28 6.88
C LYS A 341 2.52 0.16 6.38
N GLN A 342 2.50 1.12 7.29
CA GLN A 342 2.60 2.55 6.98
C GLN A 342 4.05 3.01 7.05
N ASP A 343 4.57 3.55 5.93
CA ASP A 343 5.93 4.10 5.87
C ASP A 343 5.98 5.57 6.31
N SER A 344 4.98 6.35 5.91
CA SER A 344 4.90 7.79 6.20
C SER A 344 3.44 8.27 6.07
N PRO A 345 3.03 9.28 6.86
CA PRO A 345 3.71 9.83 8.04
C PRO A 345 3.67 8.90 9.25
N ALA A 346 4.21 9.34 10.41
CA ALA A 346 3.97 8.67 11.68
C ALA A 346 2.46 8.73 12.05
N PRO A 347 1.94 7.69 12.75
CA PRO A 347 2.59 6.47 13.22
C PRO A 347 2.93 5.50 12.08
N ARG A 348 4.13 4.87 12.14
CA ARG A 348 4.57 3.83 11.19
C ARG A 348 4.10 2.46 11.61
N TYR A 349 2.79 2.27 11.66
CA TYR A 349 2.16 1.08 12.21
C TYR A 349 2.00 -0.05 11.18
N GLN A 350 1.89 -1.29 11.70
CA GLN A 350 1.47 -2.46 10.94
C GLN A 350 -0.02 -2.70 11.18
N GLY A 351 -0.83 -2.62 10.12
CA GLY A 351 -2.29 -2.70 10.21
C GLY A 351 -2.78 -4.04 10.75
N ARG A 352 -2.16 -5.15 10.34
CA ARG A 352 -2.49 -6.50 10.86
C ARG A 352 -2.32 -6.56 12.39
N ASP A 353 -1.17 -6.16 12.90
CA ASP A 353 -0.86 -6.23 14.33
C ASP A 353 -1.74 -5.25 15.14
N THR A 354 -2.01 -4.07 14.54
CA THR A 354 -2.93 -3.09 15.13
C THR A 354 -4.38 -3.62 15.15
N ALA A 355 -4.81 -4.39 14.14
CA ALA A 355 -6.12 -5.04 14.11
C ALA A 355 -6.27 -6.08 15.25
N VAL A 356 -5.23 -6.85 15.52
CA VAL A 356 -5.21 -7.80 16.65
C VAL A 356 -5.37 -7.05 17.98
N MET A 357 -4.69 -5.92 18.15
CA MET A 357 -4.83 -5.09 19.35
C MET A 357 -6.22 -4.46 19.44
N LEU A 358 -6.77 -3.96 18.35
CA LEU A 358 -8.13 -3.43 18.32
C LEU A 358 -9.15 -4.50 18.72
N GLY A 359 -8.98 -5.74 18.24
CA GLY A 359 -9.78 -6.89 18.66
C GLY A 359 -9.72 -7.11 20.16
N SER A 360 -8.53 -7.07 20.75
CA SER A 360 -8.35 -7.19 22.20
C SER A 360 -9.03 -6.04 22.98
N ILE A 361 -8.97 -4.81 22.48
CA ILE A 361 -9.60 -3.63 23.11
C ILE A 361 -11.13 -3.75 23.15
N HIS A 362 -11.73 -4.30 22.09
CA HIS A 362 -13.19 -4.44 21.96
C HIS A 362 -13.73 -5.81 22.38
N GLY A 363 -12.86 -6.78 22.70
CA GLY A 363 -13.26 -8.17 22.92
C GLY A 363 -13.79 -8.82 21.63
N ALA A 364 -13.36 -8.35 20.47
CA ALA A 364 -13.78 -8.84 19.16
C ALA A 364 -12.91 -10.01 18.70
N GLY A 365 -13.52 -10.98 18.00
CA GLY A 365 -12.78 -12.04 17.32
C GLY A 365 -11.94 -11.47 16.17
N VAL A 366 -10.73 -12.00 15.98
CA VAL A 366 -9.85 -11.57 14.88
C VAL A 366 -9.56 -12.76 13.97
N LEU A 367 -9.91 -12.62 12.69
CA LEU A 367 -9.64 -13.59 11.64
C LEU A 367 -8.65 -12.99 10.64
N LEU A 368 -7.48 -13.63 10.54
CA LEU A 368 -6.46 -13.30 9.56
C LEU A 368 -6.56 -14.31 8.41
N GLY A 369 -6.69 -13.85 7.18
CA GLY A 369 -6.81 -14.70 6.01
C GLY A 369 -5.67 -14.54 5.04
N SER A 370 -5.13 -15.64 4.55
CA SER A 370 -4.09 -15.63 3.51
C SER A 370 -4.00 -16.97 2.79
N ALA A 371 -3.58 -16.93 1.54
CA ALA A 371 -3.12 -18.12 0.82
C ALA A 371 -1.64 -18.42 1.10
N THR A 372 -0.90 -17.38 1.45
CA THR A 372 0.55 -17.41 1.70
C THR A 372 0.87 -16.62 2.97
N PRO A 373 0.53 -17.17 4.15
CA PRO A 373 0.69 -16.45 5.41
C PRO A 373 2.10 -15.95 5.65
N SER A 374 2.22 -14.83 6.37
CA SER A 374 3.50 -14.30 6.79
C SER A 374 4.18 -15.22 7.81
N MET A 375 5.53 -15.24 7.79
CA MET A 375 6.32 -16.03 8.74
C MET A 375 6.02 -15.64 10.20
N GLU A 376 5.69 -14.37 10.45
CA GLU A 376 5.26 -13.89 11.76
C GLU A 376 3.94 -14.51 12.21
N SER A 377 2.95 -14.62 11.31
CA SER A 377 1.65 -15.26 11.62
C SER A 377 1.79 -16.76 11.80
N LEU A 378 2.58 -17.42 10.97
CA LEU A 378 2.89 -18.85 11.12
C LEU A 378 3.59 -19.15 12.43
N TYR A 379 4.58 -18.34 12.80
CA TYR A 379 5.27 -18.48 14.08
C TYR A 379 4.33 -18.27 15.28
N ASN A 380 3.39 -17.34 15.20
CA ASN A 380 2.39 -17.16 16.23
C ASN A 380 1.44 -18.36 16.35
N CYS A 381 1.17 -19.08 15.26
CA CYS A 381 0.43 -20.35 15.30
C CYS A 381 1.26 -21.45 15.99
N VAL A 382 2.53 -21.62 15.62
CA VAL A 382 3.44 -22.62 16.23
C VAL A 382 3.61 -22.37 17.72
N THR A 383 3.68 -21.11 18.16
CA THR A 383 3.79 -20.75 19.59
C THR A 383 2.45 -20.76 20.33
N GLY A 384 1.36 -21.15 19.68
CA GLY A 384 0.02 -21.23 20.27
C GLY A 384 -0.65 -19.88 20.60
N ARG A 385 -0.09 -18.76 20.12
CA ARG A 385 -0.68 -17.42 20.23
C ARG A 385 -1.85 -17.24 19.29
N TYR A 386 -1.80 -17.83 18.09
CA TYR A 386 -2.87 -17.90 17.13
C TYR A 386 -3.31 -19.36 16.94
N ARG A 387 -4.55 -19.54 16.47
CA ARG A 387 -5.04 -20.85 16.03
C ARG A 387 -5.01 -20.89 14.51
N MET A 388 -4.42 -21.93 13.92
CA MET A 388 -4.41 -22.14 12.48
C MET A 388 -5.60 -22.99 12.06
N VAL A 389 -6.28 -22.59 11.00
CA VAL A 389 -7.30 -23.34 10.27
C VAL A 389 -6.88 -23.44 8.82
N GLU A 390 -6.91 -24.64 8.24
CA GLU A 390 -6.50 -24.87 6.87
C GLU A 390 -7.71 -25.09 5.96
N LEU A 391 -7.67 -24.50 4.76
CA LEU A 391 -8.64 -24.69 3.69
C LEU A 391 -7.89 -24.99 2.38
N ARG A 392 -7.53 -26.25 2.19
CA ARG A 392 -6.65 -26.69 1.08
C ARG A 392 -7.39 -26.97 -0.22
N GLU A 393 -8.72 -27.16 -0.17
CA GLU A 393 -9.52 -27.44 -1.33
C GLU A 393 -9.94 -26.17 -2.05
N ARG A 394 -9.84 -26.15 -3.39
CA ARG A 394 -10.41 -25.10 -4.21
C ARG A 394 -11.92 -25.28 -4.34
N TYR A 395 -12.68 -24.19 -4.37
CA TYR A 395 -14.14 -24.26 -4.52
C TYR A 395 -14.57 -24.83 -5.86
N PHE A 396 -13.91 -24.44 -6.94
CA PHE A 396 -14.07 -25.10 -8.24
C PHE A 396 -13.01 -26.18 -8.34
N CYS A 397 -13.43 -27.39 -8.76
CA CYS A 397 -12.55 -28.53 -9.04
C CYS A 397 -11.61 -28.18 -10.23
N SER A 398 -10.64 -27.33 -10.01
CA SER A 398 -9.58 -27.05 -10.97
C SER A 398 -8.28 -27.61 -10.42
N GLU A 399 -7.55 -28.33 -11.25
CA GLU A 399 -6.20 -28.76 -10.92
C GLU A 399 -5.29 -27.54 -10.71
N ASP A 400 -4.26 -27.70 -9.89
CA ASP A 400 -3.24 -26.67 -9.74
C ASP A 400 -2.58 -26.39 -11.09
N ALA A 401 -2.30 -25.10 -11.34
CA ALA A 401 -1.58 -24.71 -12.54
C ALA A 401 -0.24 -25.44 -12.61
N GLU A 402 0.06 -26.03 -13.77
CA GLU A 402 1.32 -26.71 -14.02
C GLU A 402 2.49 -25.73 -13.92
N LEU A 403 3.40 -25.98 -12.98
CA LEU A 403 4.58 -25.14 -12.79
C LEU A 403 5.72 -25.60 -13.70
N GLN A 404 6.16 -24.72 -14.60
CA GLN A 404 7.33 -24.90 -15.45
C GLN A 404 8.41 -23.85 -15.12
N ILE A 405 9.62 -24.32 -14.83
CA ILE A 405 10.77 -23.43 -14.56
C ILE A 405 11.76 -23.57 -15.71
N ILE A 406 12.04 -22.46 -16.39
CA ILE A 406 12.94 -22.41 -17.54
C ILE A 406 14.25 -21.78 -17.10
N ASN A 407 15.36 -22.50 -17.29
CA ASN A 407 16.71 -22.00 -17.04
C ASN A 407 17.19 -21.12 -18.19
N THR A 408 17.15 -19.80 -18.01
CA THR A 408 17.53 -18.83 -19.05
C THR A 408 19.01 -18.89 -19.44
N LEU A 409 19.91 -19.28 -18.53
CA LEU A 409 21.32 -19.45 -18.86
C LEU A 409 21.54 -20.69 -19.76
N ALA A 410 20.86 -21.79 -19.47
CA ALA A 410 20.90 -22.98 -20.29
C ALA A 410 20.32 -22.74 -21.70
N GLU A 411 19.19 -22.01 -21.77
CA GLU A 411 18.57 -21.66 -23.08
C GLU A 411 19.47 -20.72 -23.88
N ARG A 412 20.11 -19.72 -23.26
CA ARG A 412 21.07 -18.83 -23.96
C ARG A 412 22.24 -19.59 -24.57
N ARG A 413 22.81 -20.58 -23.85
CA ARG A 413 23.91 -21.40 -24.36
C ARG A 413 23.52 -22.26 -25.60
N LYS A 414 22.21 -22.54 -25.75
CA LYS A 414 21.65 -23.32 -26.86
C LYS A 414 21.09 -22.41 -27.98
N ASN A 415 21.32 -21.08 -27.90
CA ASN A 415 20.65 -20.07 -28.75
C ASN A 415 19.11 -20.15 -28.68
N GLY A 416 18.57 -20.65 -27.57
CA GLY A 416 17.13 -20.83 -27.35
C GLY A 416 16.41 -19.60 -26.78
N MET A 417 16.97 -18.38 -26.98
CA MET A 417 16.37 -17.13 -26.54
C MET A 417 16.15 -16.14 -27.69
N VAL A 418 14.99 -15.52 -27.72
CA VAL A 418 14.66 -14.40 -28.61
C VAL A 418 14.33 -13.20 -27.72
N GLY A 419 15.23 -12.23 -27.63
CA GLY A 419 15.10 -11.11 -26.68
C GLY A 419 15.03 -11.59 -25.23
N ASN A 420 13.94 -11.25 -24.55
CA ASN A 420 13.67 -11.67 -23.18
C ASN A 420 12.92 -13.03 -23.07
N PHE A 421 12.57 -13.65 -24.18
CA PHE A 421 11.74 -14.85 -24.24
C PHE A 421 12.53 -16.09 -24.65
N SER A 422 12.37 -17.20 -23.92
CA SER A 422 12.85 -18.49 -24.39
C SER A 422 11.93 -19.03 -25.51
N ILE A 423 12.51 -19.77 -26.44
CA ILE A 423 11.72 -20.43 -27.51
C ILE A 423 10.61 -21.31 -26.90
N LYS A 424 10.92 -22.02 -25.83
CA LYS A 424 9.93 -22.81 -25.09
C LYS A 424 8.74 -21.99 -24.60
N LEU A 425 8.99 -20.77 -24.05
CA LEU A 425 7.89 -19.91 -23.62
C LEU A 425 7.11 -19.36 -24.81
N ILE A 426 7.79 -19.03 -25.92
CA ILE A 426 7.12 -18.58 -27.16
C ILE A 426 6.18 -19.65 -27.70
N GLU A 427 6.61 -20.91 -27.69
CA GLU A 427 5.78 -22.07 -28.11
C GLU A 427 4.56 -22.25 -27.21
N GLU A 428 4.73 -22.13 -25.88
CA GLU A 428 3.62 -22.22 -24.93
C GLU A 428 2.62 -21.08 -25.11
N ILE A 429 3.09 -19.85 -25.38
CA ILE A 429 2.20 -18.73 -25.66
C ILE A 429 1.41 -18.98 -26.96
N ARG A 430 2.08 -19.42 -28.05
CA ARG A 430 1.41 -19.73 -29.33
C ARG A 430 0.34 -20.81 -29.14
N LYS A 431 0.69 -21.88 -28.42
CA LYS A 431 -0.26 -22.96 -28.12
C LYS A 431 -1.46 -22.43 -27.37
N THR A 432 -1.26 -21.66 -26.31
CA THR A 432 -2.35 -21.08 -25.49
C THR A 432 -3.28 -20.20 -26.32
N LEU A 433 -2.72 -19.33 -27.17
CA LEU A 433 -3.50 -18.46 -28.06
C LEU A 433 -4.28 -19.25 -29.10
N SER A 434 -3.69 -20.31 -29.69
CA SER A 434 -4.38 -21.18 -30.65
C SER A 434 -5.54 -21.97 -30.04
N GLU A 435 -5.49 -22.25 -28.75
CA GLU A 435 -6.56 -22.89 -27.97
C GLU A 435 -7.63 -21.88 -27.47
N GLY A 436 -7.51 -20.58 -27.82
CA GLY A 436 -8.44 -19.52 -27.41
C GLY A 436 -8.26 -19.04 -25.97
N GLY A 437 -7.16 -19.43 -25.31
CA GLY A 437 -6.80 -18.99 -23.97
C GLY A 437 -6.13 -17.60 -23.96
N GLN A 438 -6.18 -16.93 -22.82
CA GLN A 438 -5.48 -15.65 -22.59
C GLN A 438 -4.15 -15.88 -21.87
N VAL A 439 -3.21 -14.92 -22.08
CA VAL A 439 -1.86 -14.97 -21.53
C VAL A 439 -1.60 -13.72 -20.70
N ALA A 440 -1.05 -13.89 -19.47
CA ALA A 440 -0.50 -12.79 -18.70
C ALA A 440 1.02 -12.91 -18.62
N ILE A 441 1.72 -11.87 -19.06
CA ILE A 441 3.18 -11.79 -19.01
C ILE A 441 3.57 -10.80 -17.93
N LEU A 442 4.17 -11.31 -16.87
CA LEU A 442 4.47 -10.55 -15.69
C LEU A 442 5.96 -10.26 -15.61
N ARG A 443 6.28 -9.00 -15.47
CA ARG A 443 7.63 -8.59 -15.15
C ARG A 443 7.80 -8.55 -13.65
N ALA A 444 8.74 -9.33 -13.14
CA ALA A 444 8.98 -9.54 -11.72
C ALA A 444 9.42 -8.27 -10.96
N ARG A 445 9.91 -7.25 -11.62
CA ARG A 445 10.36 -6.01 -10.99
C ARG A 445 9.37 -4.87 -11.28
N ARG A 446 8.98 -4.11 -10.25
CA ARG A 446 8.68 -2.69 -10.42
C ARG A 446 9.97 -2.02 -10.90
N ALA A 447 10.32 -2.21 -12.17
CA ALA A 447 11.39 -1.43 -12.71
C ALA A 447 10.81 -0.07 -12.96
N TYR A 448 11.35 0.85 -12.22
CA TYR A 448 11.39 2.24 -12.61
C TYR A 448 11.57 2.30 -14.12
N SER A 449 10.96 3.29 -14.73
CA SER A 449 11.11 3.65 -16.14
C SER A 449 12.54 3.42 -16.63
N PRO A 450 12.76 3.06 -17.89
CA PRO A 450 14.07 2.68 -18.37
C PRO A 450 15.10 3.75 -18.01
N LEU A 451 16.19 3.33 -17.40
CA LEU A 451 17.36 4.19 -17.23
C LEU A 451 17.93 4.50 -18.62
N VAL A 452 18.53 5.64 -18.76
CA VAL A 452 19.31 5.96 -19.97
C VAL A 452 20.79 5.96 -19.61
N GLN A 453 21.62 5.42 -20.53
CA GLN A 453 23.08 5.40 -20.40
C GLN A 453 23.71 6.00 -21.66
N CYS A 454 24.77 6.73 -21.46
CA CYS A 454 25.56 7.23 -22.58
C CYS A 454 26.36 6.10 -23.23
N GLU A 455 26.26 5.97 -24.56
CA GLU A 455 27.00 4.95 -25.29
C GLU A 455 28.51 5.25 -25.36
N ALA A 456 28.89 6.53 -25.26
CA ALA A 456 30.29 6.94 -25.39
C ALA A 456 31.05 6.87 -24.05
N CYS A 457 30.49 7.40 -22.96
CA CYS A 457 31.17 7.49 -21.66
C CYS A 457 30.60 6.61 -20.58
N GLY A 458 29.47 5.92 -20.83
CA GLY A 458 28.84 5.04 -19.84
C GLY A 458 28.06 5.78 -18.75
N ASP A 459 27.98 7.11 -18.78
CA ASP A 459 27.27 7.88 -17.75
C ASP A 459 25.77 7.61 -17.74
N ILE A 460 25.20 7.58 -16.54
CA ILE A 460 23.75 7.45 -16.30
C ILE A 460 23.29 8.73 -15.58
N PRO A 461 22.44 9.56 -16.20
CA PRO A 461 21.95 10.80 -15.58
C PRO A 461 21.34 10.57 -14.19
N LYS A 462 21.82 11.32 -13.21
CA LYS A 462 21.37 11.24 -11.82
C LYS A 462 20.58 12.47 -11.41
N CYS A 463 19.73 12.28 -10.42
CA CYS A 463 19.03 13.39 -9.79
C CYS A 463 20.02 14.27 -9.02
N ILE A 464 19.92 15.59 -9.18
CA ILE A 464 20.77 16.54 -8.45
C ILE A 464 20.45 16.60 -6.96
N HIS A 465 19.22 16.26 -6.56
CA HIS A 465 18.74 16.27 -5.17
C HIS A 465 18.82 14.91 -4.48
N CYS A 466 18.92 13.82 -5.27
CA CYS A 466 18.91 12.44 -4.78
C CYS A 466 20.05 11.65 -5.42
N ASN A 467 20.66 10.73 -4.70
CA ASN A 467 21.69 9.84 -5.26
C ASN A 467 21.08 8.66 -6.04
N VAL A 468 20.10 8.96 -6.90
CA VAL A 468 19.42 7.97 -7.73
C VAL A 468 19.46 8.37 -9.20
N SER A 469 19.52 7.38 -10.07
CA SER A 469 19.41 7.59 -11.50
C SER A 469 18.02 8.12 -11.85
N LEU A 470 17.97 9.04 -12.84
CA LEU A 470 16.72 9.53 -13.38
C LEU A 470 16.09 8.47 -14.29
N SER A 471 14.79 8.38 -14.24
CA SER A 471 13.99 7.46 -15.07
C SER A 471 13.46 8.16 -16.31
N TYR A 472 13.60 7.54 -17.47
CA TYR A 472 13.12 8.08 -18.74
C TYR A 472 11.65 7.76 -18.98
N HIS A 473 10.84 8.79 -19.11
CA HIS A 473 9.42 8.71 -19.48
C HIS A 473 9.24 9.08 -20.95
N ARG A 474 9.06 8.07 -21.80
CA ARG A 474 8.98 8.23 -23.26
C ARG A 474 7.80 9.12 -23.69
N ILE A 475 6.64 8.98 -23.05
CA ILE A 475 5.42 9.73 -23.39
C ILE A 475 5.62 11.23 -23.17
N SER A 476 6.24 11.62 -22.06
CA SER A 476 6.51 13.02 -21.73
C SER A 476 7.86 13.53 -22.25
N SER A 477 8.71 12.64 -22.82
CA SER A 477 10.10 12.93 -23.22
C SER A 477 10.89 13.62 -22.09
N ARG A 478 10.80 13.10 -20.86
CA ARG A 478 11.45 13.66 -19.67
C ARG A 478 12.21 12.59 -18.90
N LEU A 479 13.27 13.03 -18.23
CA LEU A 479 13.95 12.27 -17.18
C LEU A 479 13.40 12.71 -15.83
N ILE A 480 12.87 11.77 -15.01
CA ILE A 480 12.16 12.07 -13.76
C ILE A 480 12.77 11.29 -12.60
N CYS A 481 12.94 11.94 -11.46
CA CYS A 481 13.27 11.31 -10.19
C CYS A 481 11.99 10.88 -9.46
N HIS A 482 11.77 9.59 -9.25
CA HIS A 482 10.59 9.09 -8.53
C HIS A 482 10.66 9.27 -7.01
N HIS A 483 11.77 9.78 -6.46
CA HIS A 483 11.90 10.05 -5.03
C HIS A 483 11.47 11.48 -4.66
N CYS A 484 11.86 12.49 -5.46
CA CYS A 484 11.58 13.89 -5.16
C CYS A 484 10.77 14.61 -6.24
N GLY A 485 10.47 13.95 -7.37
CA GLY A 485 9.74 14.58 -8.49
C GLY A 485 10.59 15.48 -9.39
N TYR A 486 11.89 15.64 -9.13
CA TYR A 486 12.78 16.41 -10.01
C TYR A 486 12.71 15.90 -11.44
N SER A 487 12.62 16.80 -12.42
CA SER A 487 12.36 16.43 -13.80
C SER A 487 13.07 17.38 -14.77
N ILE A 488 13.79 16.80 -15.75
CA ILE A 488 14.44 17.53 -16.83
C ILE A 488 13.97 17.02 -18.20
N PRO A 489 13.97 17.83 -19.26
CA PRO A 489 13.71 17.37 -20.62
C PRO A 489 14.76 16.33 -21.06
N PHE A 490 14.35 15.32 -21.81
CA PHE A 490 15.27 14.37 -22.42
C PHE A 490 15.82 14.94 -23.73
N SER A 491 17.10 15.26 -23.76
CA SER A 491 17.78 15.85 -24.93
C SER A 491 18.28 14.79 -25.91
N GLY A 492 18.33 13.50 -25.52
CA GLY A 492 18.96 12.44 -26.31
C GLY A 492 20.50 12.46 -26.28
N SER A 493 21.12 13.49 -25.71
CA SER A 493 22.57 13.66 -25.59
C SER A 493 23.03 13.70 -24.15
N CYS A 494 24.21 13.17 -23.89
CA CYS A 494 24.85 13.16 -22.60
C CYS A 494 25.34 14.56 -22.22
N SER A 495 25.03 15.00 -21.00
CA SER A 495 25.45 16.30 -20.46
C SER A 495 26.97 16.37 -20.19
N LEU A 496 27.67 15.22 -20.06
CA LEU A 496 29.09 15.16 -19.79
C LEU A 496 29.95 15.15 -21.05
N CYS A 497 29.57 14.36 -22.06
CA CYS A 497 30.43 14.15 -23.25
C CYS A 497 29.73 14.42 -24.59
N GLY A 498 28.44 14.79 -24.58
CA GLY A 498 27.67 15.01 -25.83
C GLY A 498 27.24 13.72 -26.54
N GLY A 499 27.70 12.54 -26.11
CA GLY A 499 27.38 11.25 -26.71
C GLY A 499 25.87 10.89 -26.61
N SER A 500 25.42 9.94 -27.44
CA SER A 500 24.02 9.52 -27.47
C SER A 500 23.60 8.79 -26.20
N LEU A 501 22.44 9.14 -25.66
CA LEU A 501 21.83 8.45 -24.52
C LEU A 501 20.85 7.37 -25.01
N LYS A 502 21.13 6.10 -24.67
CA LYS A 502 20.23 4.96 -24.95
C LYS A 502 19.55 4.43 -23.72
N ALA A 503 18.31 3.97 -23.88
CA ALA A 503 17.54 3.34 -22.80
C ALA A 503 18.17 2.01 -22.38
N LEU A 504 18.50 1.90 -21.09
CA LEU A 504 18.99 0.68 -20.45
C LEU A 504 17.82 -0.13 -19.89
N GLY A 505 17.74 -1.39 -20.29
CA GLY A 505 16.82 -2.36 -19.70
C GLY A 505 15.44 -2.41 -20.38
N ALA A 506 14.81 -3.57 -20.20
CA ALA A 506 13.46 -3.81 -20.69
C ALA A 506 12.44 -3.25 -19.69
N GLY A 507 11.86 -2.09 -19.94
CA GLY A 507 10.62 -1.66 -19.30
C GLY A 507 9.44 -2.57 -19.72
N THR A 508 8.31 -2.47 -19.05
CA THR A 508 7.06 -3.13 -19.50
C THR A 508 6.73 -2.79 -20.94
N GLN A 509 7.02 -1.58 -21.36
CA GLN A 509 6.84 -1.11 -22.73
C GLN A 509 7.73 -1.87 -23.74
N LYS A 510 9.00 -2.15 -23.40
CA LYS A 510 9.87 -2.95 -24.29
C LYS A 510 9.40 -4.40 -24.38
N ILE A 511 8.89 -4.96 -23.27
CA ILE A 511 8.29 -6.30 -23.30
C ILE A 511 7.03 -6.30 -24.17
N GLU A 512 6.18 -5.28 -24.08
CA GLU A 512 5.02 -5.07 -24.95
C GLU A 512 5.43 -5.03 -26.43
N GLU A 513 6.46 -4.23 -26.76
CA GLU A 513 7.00 -4.13 -28.14
C GLU A 513 7.56 -5.48 -28.63
N GLU A 514 8.30 -6.23 -27.78
CA GLU A 514 8.79 -7.57 -28.10
C GLU A 514 7.65 -8.58 -28.30
N VAL A 515 6.63 -8.54 -27.45
CA VAL A 515 5.44 -9.39 -27.57
C VAL A 515 4.67 -9.09 -28.86
N GLN A 516 4.46 -7.81 -29.18
CA GLN A 516 3.78 -7.41 -30.41
C GLN A 516 4.55 -7.86 -31.68
N ALA A 517 5.89 -7.84 -31.62
CA ALA A 517 6.73 -8.34 -32.71
C ALA A 517 6.69 -9.87 -32.84
N LEU A 518 6.62 -10.62 -31.72
CA LEU A 518 6.58 -12.08 -31.70
C LEU A 518 5.19 -12.65 -32.05
N PHE A 519 4.13 -11.88 -31.76
CA PHE A 519 2.73 -12.26 -31.93
C PHE A 519 1.94 -11.12 -32.59
N PRO A 520 2.17 -10.84 -33.89
CA PRO A 520 1.58 -9.69 -34.57
C PRO A 520 0.05 -9.73 -34.67
N ASP A 521 -0.54 -10.93 -34.67
CA ASP A 521 -1.99 -11.14 -34.75
C ASP A 521 -2.68 -11.05 -33.38
N ALA A 522 -1.93 -11.04 -32.26
CA ALA A 522 -2.49 -11.00 -30.93
C ALA A 522 -2.77 -9.55 -30.47
N ARG A 523 -3.90 -9.35 -29.80
CA ARG A 523 -4.27 -8.07 -29.19
C ARG A 523 -3.57 -7.95 -27.84
N VAL A 524 -2.55 -7.10 -27.80
CA VAL A 524 -1.70 -6.90 -26.62
C VAL A 524 -2.13 -5.63 -25.88
N ALA A 525 -2.27 -5.72 -24.55
CA ALA A 525 -2.48 -4.56 -23.69
C ALA A 525 -1.45 -4.52 -22.55
N ARG A 526 -1.13 -3.32 -22.08
CA ARG A 526 -0.19 -3.10 -20.98
C ARG A 526 -0.90 -2.53 -19.74
N LEU A 527 -0.60 -3.12 -18.59
CA LEU A 527 -1.09 -2.67 -17.29
C LEU A 527 0.07 -2.28 -16.38
N ASP A 528 0.29 -0.99 -16.24
CA ASP A 528 1.28 -0.40 -15.33
C ASP A 528 0.74 0.89 -14.68
N ALA A 529 1.61 1.62 -13.97
CA ALA A 529 1.23 2.85 -13.27
C ALA A 529 0.79 3.99 -14.22
N ASP A 530 1.20 3.94 -15.48
CA ASP A 530 0.94 4.98 -16.48
C ASP A 530 -0.26 4.64 -17.38
N SER A 531 -0.86 3.45 -17.23
CA SER A 531 -2.02 2.99 -18.00
C SER A 531 -3.34 3.31 -17.30
N ASP A 532 -4.44 3.43 -18.08
CA ASP A 532 -5.80 3.41 -17.50
C ASP A 532 -6.15 1.98 -17.07
N GLY A 533 -5.83 1.67 -15.82
CA GLY A 533 -5.98 0.33 -15.28
C GLY A 533 -7.38 -0.25 -15.37
N ARG A 534 -8.43 0.58 -15.24
CA ARG A 534 -9.83 0.10 -15.31
C ARG A 534 -10.22 -0.33 -16.71
N SER A 535 -9.86 0.46 -17.71
CA SER A 535 -10.13 0.15 -19.12
C SER A 535 -9.40 -1.12 -19.57
N VAL A 536 -8.10 -1.24 -19.25
CA VAL A 536 -7.29 -2.41 -19.61
C VAL A 536 -7.82 -3.69 -18.96
N VAL A 537 -8.19 -3.64 -17.69
CA VAL A 537 -8.76 -4.80 -16.99
C VAL A 537 -10.09 -5.21 -17.61
N LYS A 538 -10.94 -4.25 -17.96
CA LYS A 538 -12.22 -4.53 -18.61
C LYS A 538 -12.03 -5.23 -19.96
N THR A 539 -11.17 -4.71 -20.84
CA THR A 539 -10.90 -5.31 -22.16
C THR A 539 -10.24 -6.68 -22.07
N PHE A 540 -9.48 -6.95 -21.01
CA PHE A 540 -8.94 -8.29 -20.77
C PHE A 540 -9.99 -9.24 -20.23
N SER A 541 -10.88 -8.78 -19.34
CA SER A 541 -11.97 -9.60 -18.78
C SER A 541 -13.03 -9.97 -19.81
N ASP A 542 -13.36 -9.08 -20.74
CA ASP A 542 -14.36 -9.33 -21.80
C ASP A 542 -13.80 -10.11 -23.01
N GLY A 543 -12.50 -10.40 -23.00
CA GLY A 543 -11.82 -11.17 -24.06
C GLY A 543 -11.43 -10.34 -25.28
N SER A 544 -11.51 -9.00 -25.21
CA SER A 544 -11.04 -8.10 -26.27
C SER A 544 -9.51 -7.97 -26.33
N THR A 545 -8.80 -8.48 -25.34
CA THR A 545 -7.34 -8.54 -25.26
C THR A 545 -6.89 -9.98 -25.05
N ASP A 546 -5.86 -10.41 -25.81
CA ASP A 546 -5.35 -11.79 -25.78
C ASP A 546 -4.13 -11.93 -24.84
N ILE A 547 -3.25 -10.93 -24.85
CA ILE A 547 -2.03 -10.90 -24.05
C ILE A 547 -1.99 -9.65 -23.18
N LEU A 548 -1.88 -9.84 -21.86
CA LEU A 548 -1.72 -8.78 -20.90
C LEU A 548 -0.27 -8.71 -20.41
N VAL A 549 0.43 -7.62 -20.67
CA VAL A 549 1.78 -7.37 -20.17
C VAL A 549 1.73 -6.42 -18.98
N GLY A 550 2.32 -6.82 -17.84
CA GLY A 550 2.25 -5.95 -16.67
C GLY A 550 3.22 -6.27 -15.56
N THR A 551 3.04 -5.55 -14.44
CA THR A 551 3.75 -5.76 -13.18
C THR A 551 2.84 -6.46 -12.17
N GLN A 552 3.22 -6.51 -10.90
CA GLN A 552 2.41 -7.05 -9.80
C GLN A 552 0.98 -6.46 -9.69
N ILE A 553 0.69 -5.33 -10.34
CA ILE A 553 -0.65 -4.71 -10.36
C ILE A 553 -1.66 -5.66 -11.02
N VAL A 554 -1.26 -6.44 -12.03
CA VAL A 554 -2.11 -7.41 -12.74
C VAL A 554 -2.69 -8.48 -11.80
N THR A 555 -2.04 -8.73 -10.67
CA THR A 555 -2.37 -9.86 -9.78
C THR A 555 -3.23 -9.48 -8.60
N LYS A 556 -3.43 -8.20 -8.35
CA LYS A 556 -4.21 -7.74 -7.20
C LYS A 556 -5.68 -7.55 -7.59
N GLY A 557 -6.54 -8.49 -7.16
CA GLY A 557 -7.99 -8.31 -7.10
C GLY A 557 -8.80 -8.54 -8.37
N PHE A 558 -8.20 -9.08 -9.44
CA PHE A 558 -8.92 -9.37 -10.67
C PHE A 558 -9.01 -10.86 -10.93
N ASP A 559 -10.16 -11.32 -11.35
CA ASP A 559 -10.42 -12.68 -11.80
C ASP A 559 -10.65 -12.68 -13.31
N PHE A 560 -9.92 -13.57 -14.01
CA PHE A 560 -10.01 -13.71 -15.46
C PHE A 560 -10.35 -15.15 -15.82
N ASP A 561 -11.51 -15.36 -16.42
CA ASP A 561 -12.05 -16.71 -16.71
C ASP A 561 -11.25 -17.47 -17.78
N ARG A 562 -10.61 -16.75 -18.71
CA ARG A 562 -9.88 -17.31 -19.86
C ARG A 562 -8.36 -17.35 -19.68
N LEU A 563 -7.84 -16.90 -18.52
CA LEU A 563 -6.42 -16.84 -18.27
C LEU A 563 -5.85 -18.26 -18.09
N SER A 564 -5.22 -18.77 -19.16
CA SER A 564 -4.69 -20.14 -19.22
C SER A 564 -3.18 -20.20 -19.01
N LEU A 565 -2.44 -19.12 -19.30
CA LEU A 565 -0.99 -19.04 -19.14
C LEU A 565 -0.58 -17.78 -18.38
N VAL A 566 0.20 -17.97 -17.33
CA VAL A 566 0.89 -16.86 -16.64
C VAL A 566 2.40 -17.08 -16.76
N ALA A 567 3.12 -16.12 -17.34
CA ALA A 567 4.56 -16.17 -17.50
C ALA A 567 5.25 -15.09 -16.68
N VAL A 568 6.27 -15.45 -15.91
CA VAL A 568 7.08 -14.51 -15.14
C VAL A 568 8.45 -14.36 -15.78
N LEU A 569 8.74 -13.15 -16.24
CA LEU A 569 10.05 -12.79 -16.80
C LEU A 569 10.93 -12.16 -15.71
N LEU A 570 12.26 -12.41 -15.79
CA LEU A 570 13.26 -11.82 -14.89
C LEU A 570 12.97 -12.11 -13.40
N ALA A 571 12.55 -13.34 -13.09
CA ALA A 571 12.20 -13.77 -11.73
C ALA A 571 13.34 -13.55 -10.71
N ASP A 572 14.60 -13.63 -11.16
CA ASP A 572 15.79 -13.36 -10.34
C ASP A 572 15.74 -12.00 -9.63
N SER A 573 15.08 -11.01 -10.20
CA SER A 573 14.95 -9.69 -9.59
C SER A 573 14.07 -9.66 -8.34
N ILE A 574 13.23 -10.66 -8.11
CA ILE A 574 12.45 -10.81 -6.88
C ILE A 574 13.33 -11.47 -5.80
N ILE A 575 13.98 -12.58 -6.13
CA ILE A 575 14.75 -13.39 -5.16
C ILE A 575 16.10 -12.75 -4.78
N SER A 576 16.65 -11.85 -5.60
CA SER A 576 17.94 -11.19 -5.31
C SER A 576 17.80 -9.87 -4.54
N GLN A 577 16.69 -9.64 -3.83
CA GLN A 577 16.52 -8.44 -3.02
C GLN A 577 17.39 -8.54 -1.74
N GLN A 578 17.99 -7.41 -1.35
CA GLN A 578 18.79 -7.33 -0.11
C GLN A 578 17.88 -7.15 1.12
N ASP A 579 17.00 -8.11 1.36
CA ASP A 579 16.07 -8.12 2.49
C ASP A 579 15.93 -9.58 2.97
N PHE A 580 15.96 -9.82 4.28
CA PHE A 580 15.76 -11.14 4.87
C PHE A 580 14.39 -11.76 4.56
N ARG A 581 13.45 -10.99 4.07
CA ARG A 581 12.11 -11.43 3.60
C ARG A 581 12.06 -11.72 2.10
N ALA A 582 13.21 -11.63 1.38
CA ALA A 582 13.21 -11.74 -0.08
C ALA A 582 12.57 -13.04 -0.55
N ASP A 583 12.95 -14.16 0.04
CA ASP A 583 12.46 -15.50 -0.30
C ASP A 583 10.97 -15.68 0.06
N GLU A 584 10.56 -15.22 1.24
CA GLU A 584 9.15 -15.21 1.65
C GLU A 584 8.30 -14.41 0.67
N ARG A 585 8.73 -13.19 0.32
CA ARG A 585 8.01 -12.33 -0.65
C ARG A 585 7.99 -12.91 -2.05
N ALA A 586 9.06 -13.62 -2.44
CA ALA A 586 9.11 -14.30 -3.71
C ALA A 586 8.05 -15.42 -3.79
N VAL A 587 7.99 -16.29 -2.77
CA VAL A 587 6.96 -17.33 -2.68
C VAL A 587 5.57 -16.73 -2.71
N GLN A 588 5.31 -15.72 -1.87
CA GLN A 588 4.01 -15.02 -1.82
C GLN A 588 3.61 -14.46 -3.18
N THR A 589 4.55 -13.82 -3.87
CA THR A 589 4.32 -13.24 -5.19
C THR A 589 4.04 -14.30 -6.25
N PHE A 590 4.83 -15.37 -6.29
CA PHE A 590 4.67 -16.43 -7.28
C PHE A 590 3.38 -17.24 -7.06
N GLU A 591 3.02 -17.53 -5.81
CA GLU A 591 1.76 -18.20 -5.50
C GLU A 591 0.54 -17.33 -5.83
N GLN A 592 0.60 -16.03 -5.60
CA GLN A 592 -0.44 -15.11 -6.06
C GLN A 592 -0.61 -15.14 -7.58
N PHE A 593 0.50 -15.22 -8.34
CA PHE A 593 0.48 -15.34 -9.80
C PHE A 593 -0.08 -16.69 -10.24
N ARG A 594 0.41 -17.78 -9.65
CA ARG A 594 -0.04 -19.14 -9.93
C ARG A 594 -1.54 -19.32 -9.66
N GLY A 595 -2.02 -18.74 -8.57
CA GLY A 595 -3.42 -18.79 -8.17
C GLY A 595 -4.40 -18.07 -9.10
N ARG A 596 -3.92 -17.26 -10.06
CA ARG A 596 -4.75 -16.61 -11.08
C ARG A 596 -4.93 -17.43 -12.35
N CYS A 597 -4.13 -18.49 -12.53
CA CYS A 597 -4.07 -19.31 -13.72
C CYS A 597 -5.04 -20.51 -13.63
N GLY A 598 -5.86 -20.75 -14.66
CA GLY A 598 -6.66 -21.98 -14.81
C GLY A 598 -7.85 -22.10 -13.83
N ARG A 599 -8.92 -21.30 -13.97
CA ARG A 599 -10.00 -21.28 -12.97
C ARG A 599 -11.28 -22.04 -13.30
N ARG A 600 -11.64 -22.30 -14.53
CA ARG A 600 -12.91 -22.98 -14.88
C ARG A 600 -12.67 -24.21 -15.75
N GLY A 601 -12.17 -25.29 -15.14
CA GLY A 601 -12.09 -26.58 -15.81
C GLY A 601 -10.95 -26.78 -16.81
N SER A 602 -10.07 -25.77 -17.01
CA SER A 602 -8.84 -25.91 -17.78
C SER A 602 -7.62 -25.93 -16.87
N ARG A 603 -6.69 -26.83 -17.10
CA ARG A 603 -5.40 -26.85 -16.41
C ARG A 603 -4.57 -25.68 -16.86
N GLY A 604 -4.38 -24.68 -15.97
CA GLY A 604 -3.55 -23.51 -16.26
C GLY A 604 -2.06 -23.86 -16.28
N LYS A 605 -1.25 -23.03 -16.95
CA LYS A 605 0.22 -23.14 -16.94
C LYS A 605 0.86 -21.92 -16.31
N PHE A 606 1.77 -22.16 -15.37
CA PHE A 606 2.56 -21.12 -14.72
C PHE A 606 4.04 -21.28 -15.06
N VAL A 607 4.58 -20.39 -15.88
CA VAL A 607 5.95 -20.48 -16.40
C VAL A 607 6.83 -19.41 -15.76
N ILE A 608 7.96 -19.81 -15.20
CA ILE A 608 8.95 -18.89 -14.59
C ILE A 608 10.26 -18.98 -15.37
N GLN A 609 10.76 -17.86 -15.90
CA GLN A 609 12.08 -17.75 -16.48
C GLN A 609 13.07 -17.20 -15.45
N THR A 610 14.12 -17.95 -15.15
CA THR A 610 15.14 -17.62 -14.13
C THR A 610 16.53 -18.08 -14.55
N SER A 611 17.57 -17.40 -14.07
CA SER A 611 18.97 -17.85 -14.17
C SER A 611 19.37 -18.80 -13.02
N GLN A 612 18.54 -18.92 -11.97
CA GLN A 612 18.79 -19.68 -10.74
C GLN A 612 17.71 -20.76 -10.50
N PRO A 613 17.56 -21.77 -11.36
CA PRO A 613 16.43 -22.72 -11.29
C PRO A 613 16.46 -23.63 -10.07
N THR A 614 17.57 -23.72 -9.35
CA THR A 614 17.77 -24.54 -8.14
C THR A 614 17.53 -23.75 -6.84
N HIS A 615 17.12 -22.47 -6.93
CA HIS A 615 16.87 -21.67 -5.75
C HIS A 615 15.78 -22.28 -4.85
N PRO A 616 15.91 -22.29 -3.51
CA PRO A 616 14.97 -22.92 -2.57
C PRO A 616 13.51 -22.48 -2.75
N VAL A 617 13.28 -21.22 -3.12
CA VAL A 617 11.96 -20.65 -3.43
C VAL A 617 11.18 -21.52 -4.43
N TYR A 618 11.85 -22.08 -5.46
CA TYR A 618 11.16 -22.90 -6.47
C TYR A 618 10.83 -24.31 -5.97
N THR A 619 11.55 -24.81 -4.98
CA THR A 619 11.21 -26.07 -4.30
C THR A 619 9.96 -25.90 -3.43
N LEU A 620 9.82 -24.74 -2.76
CA LEU A 620 8.59 -24.39 -2.04
C LEU A 620 7.37 -24.37 -2.95
N LEU A 621 7.48 -23.77 -4.13
CA LEU A 621 6.40 -23.71 -5.12
C LEU A 621 6.01 -25.09 -5.67
N LYS A 622 6.89 -26.09 -5.61
CA LYS A 622 6.61 -27.48 -6.00
C LYS A 622 5.97 -28.32 -4.90
N GLY A 623 5.67 -27.72 -3.74
CA GLY A 623 5.05 -28.42 -2.60
C GLY A 623 6.03 -29.04 -1.61
N GLY A 624 7.35 -28.83 -1.77
CA GLY A 624 8.39 -29.24 -0.83
C GLY A 624 8.62 -28.25 0.32
N GLY A 625 7.60 -28.05 1.22
CA GLY A 625 7.51 -26.79 1.92
C GLY A 625 8.03 -26.71 3.35
N GLN A 626 7.82 -27.75 4.17
CA GLN A 626 7.98 -27.61 5.62
C GLN A 626 9.45 -27.46 6.05
N GLU A 627 10.35 -28.22 5.44
CA GLU A 627 11.78 -28.16 5.77
C GLU A 627 12.42 -26.81 5.39
N ILE A 628 12.05 -26.28 4.22
CA ILE A 628 12.56 -25.00 3.75
C ILE A 628 12.00 -23.85 4.57
N MET A 629 10.71 -23.91 4.95
CA MET A 629 10.11 -22.92 5.86
C MET A 629 10.74 -22.96 7.24
N ASN A 630 11.05 -24.15 7.76
CA ASN A 630 11.80 -24.30 9.00
C ASN A 630 13.22 -23.72 8.86
N GLY A 631 13.89 -23.99 7.74
CA GLY A 631 15.19 -23.39 7.42
C GLY A 631 15.18 -21.87 7.40
N MET A 632 14.15 -21.25 6.79
CA MET A 632 13.98 -19.79 6.82
C MET A 632 13.76 -19.25 8.24
N LEU A 633 13.01 -19.96 9.09
CA LEU A 633 12.85 -19.59 10.49
C LEU A 633 14.15 -19.73 11.28
N ASP A 634 14.91 -20.80 11.06
CA ASP A 634 16.19 -21.03 11.73
C ASP A 634 17.23 -19.97 11.34
N GLU A 635 17.29 -19.60 10.05
CA GLU A 635 18.10 -18.48 9.59
C GLU A 635 17.72 -17.17 10.31
N ARG A 636 16.41 -16.85 10.37
CA ARG A 636 15.93 -15.65 11.09
C ARG A 636 16.27 -15.70 12.59
N ARG A 637 16.23 -16.87 13.19
CA ARG A 637 16.64 -17.06 14.59
C ARG A 637 18.13 -16.79 14.76
N GLN A 638 18.96 -17.37 13.90
CA GLN A 638 20.40 -17.23 13.94
C GLN A 638 20.85 -15.77 13.80
N PHE A 639 20.24 -15.03 12.88
CA PHE A 639 20.59 -13.63 12.60
C PHE A 639 19.76 -12.61 13.40
N GLY A 640 18.95 -13.05 14.34
CA GLY A 640 18.16 -12.17 15.19
C GLY A 640 17.14 -11.33 14.41
N TYR A 641 16.44 -11.94 13.44
CA TYR A 641 15.37 -11.29 12.68
C TYR A 641 13.98 -11.61 13.24
N PRO A 642 12.94 -10.79 12.90
CA PRO A 642 11.56 -11.17 13.16
C PRO A 642 11.23 -12.55 12.55
N PRO A 643 10.47 -13.41 13.26
CA PRO A 643 9.62 -13.12 14.43
C PRO A 643 10.32 -13.20 15.79
N PHE A 644 11.60 -13.56 15.87
CA PHE A 644 12.32 -13.80 17.14
C PHE A 644 12.69 -12.51 17.87
N THR A 645 13.00 -11.48 17.12
CA THR A 645 13.32 -10.15 17.65
C THR A 645 12.33 -9.11 17.11
N ARG A 646 12.43 -7.91 17.65
CA ARG A 646 11.82 -6.72 17.10
C ARG A 646 12.89 -5.84 16.50
N LEU A 647 12.68 -5.43 15.26
CA LEU A 647 13.60 -4.50 14.61
C LEU A 647 13.12 -3.06 14.83
N VAL A 648 14.07 -2.19 15.15
CA VAL A 648 13.85 -0.75 15.20
C VAL A 648 14.88 -0.08 14.33
N ASN A 649 14.45 0.63 13.29
CA ASN A 649 15.32 1.51 12.51
C ASN A 649 15.20 2.94 13.03
N ILE A 650 16.32 3.56 13.36
CA ILE A 650 16.42 5.00 13.58
C ILE A 650 17.02 5.59 12.31
N ILE A 651 16.28 6.46 11.66
CA ILE A 651 16.64 7.08 10.38
C ILE A 651 16.92 8.55 10.66
N LEU A 652 18.16 8.96 10.45
CA LEU A 652 18.59 10.35 10.60
C LEU A 652 18.73 10.98 9.22
N ARG A 653 18.28 12.22 9.09
CA ARG A 653 18.37 13.02 7.85
C ARG A 653 18.91 14.40 8.15
N ASP A 654 19.82 14.88 7.33
CA ASP A 654 20.37 16.22 7.39
C ASP A 654 20.88 16.67 6.02
N VAL A 655 20.81 17.95 5.73
CA VAL A 655 21.40 18.57 4.52
C VAL A 655 22.94 18.55 4.55
N ASN A 656 23.54 18.48 5.75
CA ASN A 656 24.98 18.43 5.94
C ASN A 656 25.43 17.02 6.31
N GLU A 657 26.13 16.36 5.39
CA GLU A 657 26.59 14.97 5.57
C GLU A 657 27.57 14.82 6.74
N GLY A 658 28.54 15.72 6.89
CA GLY A 658 29.56 15.65 7.96
C GLY A 658 28.92 15.73 9.34
N ARG A 659 27.97 16.66 9.52
CA ARG A 659 27.17 16.77 10.74
C ARG A 659 26.35 15.50 10.98
N LEU A 660 25.68 14.98 9.96
CA LEU A 660 24.87 13.75 10.02
C LEU A 660 25.70 12.54 10.49
N VAL A 661 26.88 12.34 9.90
CA VAL A 661 27.76 11.19 10.24
C VAL A 661 28.21 11.29 11.69
N LYS A 662 28.63 12.48 12.14
CA LYS A 662 29.03 12.72 13.53
C LYS A 662 27.92 12.40 14.52
N PHE A 663 26.71 12.95 14.28
CA PHE A 663 25.56 12.76 15.15
C PHE A 663 25.05 11.30 15.13
N ALA A 664 24.98 10.68 13.97
CA ALA A 664 24.59 9.28 13.86
C ALA A 664 25.59 8.37 14.60
N GLY A 665 26.89 8.65 14.51
CA GLY A 665 27.91 7.92 15.24
C GLY A 665 27.82 8.10 16.76
N GLU A 666 27.55 9.31 17.24
CA GLU A 666 27.33 9.59 18.65
C GLU A 666 26.08 8.87 19.18
N MET A 667 24.95 8.97 18.44
CA MET A 667 23.71 8.28 18.79
C MET A 667 23.89 6.78 18.87
N ALA A 668 24.56 6.16 17.88
CA ALA A 668 24.81 4.73 17.87
C ALA A 668 25.64 4.28 19.09
N ARG A 669 26.67 5.03 19.45
CA ARG A 669 27.49 4.74 20.66
C ARG A 669 26.66 4.84 21.94
N LYS A 670 25.83 5.90 22.11
CA LYS A 670 24.97 6.04 23.29
C LYS A 670 23.92 4.94 23.37
N LEU A 671 23.31 4.56 22.25
CA LEU A 671 22.36 3.46 22.18
C LEU A 671 23.03 2.13 22.57
N ALA A 672 24.22 1.83 22.04
CA ALA A 672 24.95 0.63 22.37
C ALA A 672 25.37 0.58 23.86
N ALA A 673 25.72 1.71 24.44
CA ALA A 673 26.07 1.82 25.86
C ALA A 673 24.88 1.70 26.81
N SER A 674 23.68 2.14 26.38
CA SER A 674 22.46 2.17 27.20
C SER A 674 21.62 0.90 27.08
N LEU A 675 21.81 0.14 26.01
CA LEU A 675 21.17 -1.15 25.76
C LEU A 675 22.19 -2.25 26.06
N ASP A 676 21.77 -3.30 26.75
CA ASP A 676 22.66 -4.44 27.04
C ASP A 676 23.17 -5.08 25.74
N GLY A 677 24.43 -4.83 25.42
CA GLY A 677 25.06 -5.27 24.17
C GLY A 677 25.17 -6.80 24.01
N ASN A 678 25.09 -7.57 25.11
CA ASN A 678 25.02 -9.02 25.05
C ASN A 678 23.65 -9.54 24.59
N VAL A 679 22.60 -8.70 24.70
CA VAL A 679 21.21 -9.06 24.46
C VAL A 679 20.64 -8.28 23.27
N CYS A 680 21.06 -7.02 23.10
CA CYS A 680 20.60 -6.13 22.05
C CYS A 680 21.71 -5.81 21.06
N GLN A 681 21.49 -6.05 19.79
CA GLN A 681 22.45 -5.70 18.75
C GLN A 681 22.11 -4.32 18.16
N VAL A 682 23.07 -3.38 18.22
CA VAL A 682 22.99 -2.07 17.57
C VAL A 682 23.94 -2.08 16.37
N VAL A 683 23.38 -1.94 15.17
CA VAL A 683 24.12 -2.00 13.90
C VAL A 683 24.09 -0.64 13.22
N GLY A 684 25.22 -0.17 12.78
CA GLY A 684 25.36 1.12 12.10
C GLY A 684 26.07 2.19 12.97
N PRO A 685 26.11 3.47 12.52
CA PRO A 685 25.30 4.01 11.41
C PRO A 685 25.79 3.57 10.04
N PHE A 686 24.88 3.25 9.13
CA PHE A 686 25.18 2.92 7.74
C PHE A 686 24.34 3.75 6.77
N ALA A 687 24.86 3.95 5.56
CA ALA A 687 24.14 4.58 4.48
C ALA A 687 23.18 3.55 3.85
N PRO A 688 21.89 3.87 3.66
CA PRO A 688 21.00 3.02 2.87
C PRO A 688 21.40 3.07 1.39
N LEU A 689 20.81 2.17 0.58
CA LEU A 689 21.07 2.10 -0.87
C LEU A 689 20.83 3.46 -1.57
N VAL A 690 19.81 4.20 -1.12
CA VAL A 690 19.57 5.60 -1.48
C VAL A 690 19.88 6.43 -0.25
N ASP A 691 21.06 7.01 -0.24
CA ASP A 691 21.63 7.74 0.91
C ASP A 691 21.36 9.24 0.89
N LYS A 692 20.74 9.76 -0.18
CA LYS A 692 20.33 11.16 -0.32
C LYS A 692 18.97 11.27 -1.02
N VAL A 693 18.02 12.00 -0.41
CA VAL A 693 16.68 12.27 -0.99
C VAL A 693 16.28 13.71 -0.69
N SER A 694 15.84 14.46 -1.71
CA SER A 694 15.40 15.86 -1.57
C SER A 694 16.41 16.74 -0.84
N ASP A 695 17.66 16.63 -1.24
CA ASP A 695 18.84 17.32 -0.68
C ASP A 695 19.23 16.93 0.75
N GLU A 696 18.53 16.00 1.38
CA GLU A 696 18.89 15.47 2.69
C GLU A 696 19.66 14.15 2.56
N PHE A 697 20.83 14.07 3.19
CA PHE A 697 21.57 12.81 3.39
C PHE A 697 20.88 11.95 4.45
N ILE A 698 21.03 10.64 4.34
CA ILE A 698 20.37 9.65 5.19
C ILE A 698 21.40 8.74 5.83
N ARG A 699 21.27 8.52 7.14
CA ARG A 699 21.99 7.46 7.87
C ARG A 699 20.98 6.65 8.67
N ARG A 700 21.23 5.36 8.80
CA ARG A 700 20.35 4.42 9.49
C ARG A 700 21.10 3.69 10.59
N ILE A 701 20.50 3.62 11.77
CA ILE A 701 20.91 2.75 12.86
C ILE A 701 19.82 1.69 13.02
N ARG A 702 20.21 0.42 13.02
CA ARG A 702 19.28 -0.70 13.22
C ARG A 702 19.52 -1.33 14.58
N ILE A 703 18.45 -1.59 15.32
CA ILE A 703 18.49 -2.19 16.64
C ILE A 703 17.65 -3.47 16.59
N HIS A 704 18.26 -4.59 17.03
CA HIS A 704 17.58 -5.86 17.22
C HIS A 704 17.25 -6.01 18.70
N LEU A 705 15.95 -6.06 19.03
CA LEU A 705 15.45 -6.16 20.41
C LEU A 705 14.85 -7.53 20.63
N PRO A 706 15.33 -8.32 21.59
CA PRO A 706 14.68 -9.55 22.01
C PRO A 706 13.27 -9.29 22.53
N LYS A 707 12.36 -10.23 22.27
CA LYS A 707 10.97 -10.19 22.73
C LYS A 707 10.83 -10.83 24.11
N ASP A 708 11.45 -10.23 25.10
CA ASP A 708 11.39 -10.62 26.51
C ASP A 708 10.65 -9.60 27.39
N GLN A 709 10.62 -9.83 28.69
CA GLN A 709 9.94 -8.95 29.66
C GLN A 709 10.53 -7.53 29.72
N SER A 710 11.80 -7.34 29.29
CA SER A 710 12.46 -6.04 29.30
C SER A 710 12.24 -5.22 28.02
N LEU A 711 11.48 -5.73 27.05
CA LEU A 711 11.25 -5.07 25.76
C LEU A 711 10.67 -3.66 25.91
N THR A 712 9.65 -3.48 26.74
CA THR A 712 9.03 -2.17 27.03
C THR A 712 10.03 -1.18 27.60
N LYS A 713 10.86 -1.62 28.57
CA LYS A 713 11.91 -0.79 29.17
C LYS A 713 12.97 -0.36 28.14
N ARG A 714 13.43 -1.29 27.28
CA ARG A 714 14.39 -0.98 26.20
C ARG A 714 13.82 0.00 25.19
N LYS A 715 12.55 -0.16 24.82
CA LYS A 715 11.85 0.80 23.94
C LYS A 715 11.75 2.20 24.57
N ALA A 716 11.45 2.29 25.85
CA ALA A 716 11.43 3.55 26.59
C ALA A 716 12.83 4.21 26.61
N THR A 717 13.89 3.43 26.81
CA THR A 717 15.28 3.93 26.73
C THR A 717 15.59 4.48 25.34
N ILE A 718 15.23 3.80 24.26
CA ILE A 718 15.43 4.29 22.89
C ILE A 718 14.66 5.60 22.69
N ALA A 719 13.39 5.67 23.10
CA ALA A 719 12.57 6.86 22.95
C ALA A 719 13.16 8.06 23.75
N SER A 720 13.68 7.82 24.95
CA SER A 720 14.34 8.86 25.75
C SER A 720 15.59 9.38 25.08
N LEU A 721 16.48 8.49 24.64
CA LEU A 721 17.72 8.88 23.95
C LEU A 721 17.44 9.67 22.68
N VAL A 722 16.49 9.23 21.86
CA VAL A 722 16.11 9.97 20.64
C VAL A 722 15.60 11.37 20.97
N ARG A 723 14.79 11.51 22.03
CA ARG A 723 14.31 12.83 22.50
C ARG A 723 15.45 13.76 22.91
N ASP A 724 16.40 13.23 23.68
CA ASP A 724 17.57 13.99 24.13
C ASP A 724 18.37 14.53 22.94
N PHE A 725 18.50 13.73 21.88
CA PHE A 725 19.12 14.17 20.64
C PHE A 725 18.29 15.21 19.88
N GLU A 726 16.98 15.04 19.77
CA GLU A 726 16.08 15.99 19.09
C GLU A 726 16.04 17.35 19.78
N THR A 727 16.20 17.39 21.10
CA THR A 727 16.21 18.64 21.88
C THR A 727 17.59 19.29 21.94
N SER A 728 18.64 18.61 21.49
CA SER A 728 19.98 19.15 21.44
C SER A 728 20.08 20.34 20.49
N ARG A 729 20.61 21.50 20.97
CA ARG A 729 20.79 22.71 20.17
C ARG A 729 21.71 22.53 18.95
N SER A 730 22.54 21.50 18.95
CA SER A 730 23.49 21.20 17.88
C SER A 730 22.89 20.34 16.76
N TRP A 731 21.64 19.82 16.92
CA TRP A 731 20.95 19.05 15.92
C TRP A 731 19.86 19.86 15.23
N ILE A 732 19.87 19.92 13.90
CA ILE A 732 18.90 20.65 13.07
C ILE A 732 18.16 19.69 12.11
N GLY A 733 18.63 18.45 12.00
CA GLY A 733 18.07 17.46 11.09
C GLY A 733 16.78 16.78 11.60
N HIS A 734 16.32 15.78 10.88
CA HIS A 734 15.13 15.01 11.20
C HIS A 734 15.50 13.61 11.70
N ILE A 735 14.87 13.19 12.80
CA ILE A 735 14.97 11.82 13.30
C ILE A 735 13.62 11.12 13.15
N VAL A 736 13.66 9.93 12.61
CA VAL A 736 12.50 9.09 12.37
C VAL A 736 12.74 7.72 12.97
N ILE A 737 11.79 7.25 13.77
CA ILE A 737 11.80 5.88 14.30
C ILE A 737 10.83 5.04 13.48
N ASP A 738 11.28 3.86 13.08
CA ASP A 738 10.46 2.88 12.38
C ASP A 738 10.61 1.51 13.06
N VAL A 739 9.53 1.09 13.72
CA VAL A 739 9.43 -0.20 14.41
C VAL A 739 8.87 -1.23 13.43
N ASP A 740 9.49 -2.40 13.35
CA ASP A 740 9.18 -3.46 12.39
C ASP A 740 9.16 -2.93 10.93
N PRO A 741 10.29 -2.37 10.45
CA PRO A 741 10.39 -1.85 9.09
C PRO A 741 10.18 -2.96 8.05
N LEU A 742 9.64 -2.58 6.89
CA LEU A 742 9.55 -3.46 5.71
C LEU A 742 10.87 -3.57 4.99
#